data_0fb58dce08ada3be6f74a4008e05f484
#
_entry.id   0fb58dce08ada3be6f74a4008e05f484
#
_cell.length_a   1.000
_cell.length_b   1.000
_cell.length_c   1.000
_cell.angle_alpha   90.00
_cell.angle_beta   90.00
_cell.angle_gamma   90.00
#
_symmetry.space_group_name_H-M   'P 1'
#
loop_
_entity.id
_entity.type
_entity.pdbx_description
1 polymer ?
#
loop_
_entity_poly.entity_id
_entity_poly.type
_entity_poly.pdbx_seq_one_letter_code
_entity_poly.pdbx_strand_id
1 'polypeptide(L)'
;MTIGTDNKHSNFVSHGGRVKAGAKGIGRFALDKLGEHCEMLTFFNKEVYVDEDKDGNQTPYEGYFWSVDWNDFEKDEATIDKIGAELEGIKGSTYMNCLNNIDLPASLKQIVAAKPICHGTILKISQLRDIWDDDAISRVFEDLGVLVPPSENHDFSIYLQSLDNPTKYGKVESQFCDDFDYKVVAHADINQNVNIRIYRQEYNIEAIPPSFFERENQKNYPYKREDFMRGYWDTTRTFSQLIPGFRDTDTDGILARIGAFEFSFYYLKRSATKKDDARFFYRQCPYNLRKSWLDKYCGIKLFRDKFRVRPYGEKGDSSFDWLGLGMRKNNSPAGIAKKSGGYRVEAENIAGSILISRVSNIDFDDKSSREGLQENKTFSVFKQLIVSIIKIFEDDRSLIAREFVADDELRNGAARDRERAEELANKIIENSKSTLEKSTDENSTDYKLHLLAVVNEQKTEEIKLLREEQKILRALASSGLMLASFAHDLSKLNDSLDYRYDKIINLLNDKISEEDFPEERRKNPFLLLKQAKENDLKMQRWLNFSTNIVKKDKRKRKTICFAPYFNKLEDVWSGLFLERNIHFDHSNVDDKAFLRAFEIDFDSIFYNLISNSIEAFVRLREEREREIVVSVETTERAIICTYRDSGPGLSEDIANPNDIFQPLFTTKRSTSTGEEIGTGLGMWLVKLISEDNDARVVLLTPTIGFGIQIIFPIKYKRNYEL
;
A
#
# COMPACT_ATOMS: atom_id res chain seq x y z
N MET A 1 -58.62 -0.27 0.05
CA MET A 1 -57.37 -0.39 0.83
C MET A 1 -57.71 -0.36 2.31
N THR A 2 -57.36 -1.39 3.06
CA THR A 2 -57.56 -1.41 4.52
C THR A 2 -56.28 -1.00 5.24
N ILE A 3 -56.36 0.04 6.08
CA ILE A 3 -55.27 0.56 6.88
C ILE A 3 -55.27 -0.16 8.23
N GLY A 4 -54.11 -0.63 8.69
CA GLY A 4 -53.97 -1.23 10.02
C GLY A 4 -54.61 -2.60 10.20
N THR A 5 -54.59 -3.45 9.19
CA THR A 5 -55.16 -4.82 9.29
C THR A 5 -54.17 -5.83 9.82
N ASP A 6 -54.61 -6.70 10.71
CA ASP A 6 -53.88 -7.89 11.17
C ASP A 6 -53.80 -9.02 10.14
N ASN A 7 -54.35 -8.80 8.93
CA ASN A 7 -54.43 -9.81 7.86
C ASN A 7 -53.05 -10.37 7.45
N LYS A 8 -51.97 -9.60 7.67
CA LYS A 8 -50.59 -10.04 7.44
C LYS A 8 -49.99 -10.80 8.63
N HIS A 9 -50.62 -10.76 9.79
CA HIS A 9 -50.22 -11.59 10.93
C HIS A 9 -50.65 -13.04 10.75
N SER A 10 -51.82 -13.25 10.14
CA SER A 10 -52.35 -14.59 9.88
C SER A 10 -51.88 -15.17 8.53
N ASN A 11 -51.49 -14.31 7.55
CA ASN A 11 -51.07 -14.72 6.21
C ASN A 11 -49.79 -14.00 5.77
N PHE A 12 -48.69 -14.35 6.42
CA PHE A 12 -47.41 -13.67 6.25
C PHE A 12 -46.55 -14.20 5.08
N VAL A 13 -46.92 -15.35 4.48
CA VAL A 13 -46.25 -15.94 3.31
C VAL A 13 -47.07 -15.67 2.05
N SER A 14 -46.41 -15.29 0.96
CA SER A 14 -47.05 -15.20 -0.36
C SER A 14 -47.21 -16.60 -0.97
N HIS A 15 -48.09 -16.75 -1.98
CA HIS A 15 -48.25 -18.00 -2.71
C HIS A 15 -46.93 -18.50 -3.35
N GLY A 16 -45.99 -17.61 -3.68
CA GLY A 16 -44.64 -17.95 -4.14
C GLY A 16 -43.65 -18.30 -3.02
N GLY A 17 -44.13 -18.55 -1.78
CA GLY A 17 -43.29 -18.95 -0.65
C GLY A 17 -42.45 -17.80 -0.01
N ARG A 18 -42.62 -16.57 -0.46
CA ARG A 18 -41.89 -15.42 0.05
C ARG A 18 -42.58 -14.75 1.24
N VAL A 19 -41.88 -14.46 2.28
CA VAL A 19 -42.39 -13.72 3.44
C VAL A 19 -42.72 -12.28 3.04
N LYS A 20 -43.93 -11.83 3.36
CA LYS A 20 -44.42 -10.47 3.03
C LYS A 20 -43.73 -9.45 3.95
N ALA A 21 -43.12 -8.42 3.36
CA ALA A 21 -42.52 -7.33 4.10
C ALA A 21 -43.59 -6.44 4.76
N GLY A 22 -43.33 -6.04 6.02
CA GLY A 22 -44.16 -5.10 6.78
C GLY A 22 -45.52 -5.67 7.26
N ALA A 23 -45.75 -5.64 8.56
CA ALA A 23 -46.96 -6.20 9.18
C ALA A 23 -48.18 -5.27 9.08
N LYS A 24 -47.98 -3.96 9.20
CA LYS A 24 -49.08 -3.01 9.47
C LYS A 24 -49.69 -2.29 8.23
N GLY A 25 -49.13 -2.51 7.04
CA GLY A 25 -49.66 -1.94 5.78
C GLY A 25 -49.59 -0.43 5.62
N ILE A 26 -48.83 0.27 6.46
CA ILE A 26 -48.74 1.76 6.47
C ILE A 26 -47.56 2.33 5.67
N GLY A 27 -46.69 1.46 5.06
CA GLY A 27 -45.56 1.92 4.23
C GLY A 27 -45.96 2.73 3.01
N ARG A 28 -47.21 2.57 2.53
CA ARG A 28 -47.77 3.32 1.40
C ARG A 28 -47.89 4.82 1.65
N PHE A 29 -48.01 5.26 2.91
CA PHE A 29 -48.04 6.67 3.26
C PHE A 29 -46.67 7.36 3.11
N ALA A 30 -45.59 6.59 2.95
CA ALA A 30 -44.31 7.17 2.62
C ALA A 30 -44.23 7.76 1.18
N LEU A 31 -45.20 7.37 0.32
CA LEU A 31 -45.32 7.90 -1.05
C LEU A 31 -45.61 9.40 -1.05
N ASP A 32 -46.37 9.87 -0.08
CA ASP A 32 -46.69 11.29 0.15
C ASP A 32 -45.38 12.15 0.33
N LYS A 33 -44.35 11.62 0.99
CA LYS A 33 -43.08 12.31 1.16
C LYS A 33 -42.27 12.43 -0.12
N LEU A 34 -42.54 11.61 -1.12
CA LEU A 34 -41.80 11.59 -2.38
C LEU A 34 -42.36 12.57 -3.41
N GLY A 35 -43.68 12.65 -3.49
CA GLY A 35 -44.37 13.52 -4.47
C GLY A 35 -45.81 13.75 -4.13
N GLU A 36 -46.40 14.77 -4.75
CA GLU A 36 -47.76 15.19 -4.49
C GLU A 36 -48.80 14.27 -5.14
N HIS A 37 -48.48 13.68 -6.29
CA HIS A 37 -49.37 12.82 -7.04
C HIS A 37 -48.79 11.42 -7.23
N CYS A 38 -49.61 10.40 -6.95
CA CYS A 38 -49.21 8.99 -7.09
C CYS A 38 -50.23 8.21 -7.89
N GLU A 39 -49.77 7.56 -8.98
CA GLU A 39 -50.50 6.61 -9.78
C GLU A 39 -49.95 5.21 -9.55
N MET A 40 -50.81 4.22 -9.35
CA MET A 40 -50.44 2.83 -9.17
C MET A 40 -51.24 1.94 -10.15
N LEU A 41 -50.49 1.19 -10.96
CA LEU A 41 -51.04 0.14 -11.78
C LEU A 41 -50.62 -1.21 -11.20
N THR A 42 -51.57 -2.09 -10.90
CA THR A 42 -51.29 -3.42 -10.37
C THR A 42 -51.94 -4.48 -11.21
N PHE A 43 -51.20 -5.50 -11.59
CA PHE A 43 -51.66 -6.67 -12.34
C PHE A 43 -51.46 -7.91 -11.48
N PHE A 44 -52.49 -8.69 -11.28
CA PHE A 44 -52.41 -9.91 -10.48
C PHE A 44 -52.10 -11.14 -11.34
N ASN A 45 -51.55 -12.17 -10.70
CA ASN A 45 -51.32 -13.44 -11.37
C ASN A 45 -52.64 -14.26 -11.37
N LYS A 46 -53.25 -14.43 -12.54
CA LYS A 46 -54.50 -15.14 -12.71
C LYS A 46 -54.41 -16.64 -12.40
N GLU A 47 -53.25 -17.23 -12.40
CA GLU A 47 -53.03 -18.63 -12.02
C GLU A 47 -53.14 -18.84 -10.50
N VAL A 48 -52.92 -17.77 -9.72
CA VAL A 48 -52.81 -17.83 -8.27
C VAL A 48 -53.94 -17.10 -7.58
N TYR A 49 -54.52 -16.09 -8.22
CA TYR A 49 -55.55 -15.23 -7.66
C TYR A 49 -56.71 -15.06 -8.63
N VAL A 50 -57.90 -15.35 -8.16
CA VAL A 50 -59.16 -15.09 -8.87
C VAL A 50 -59.78 -13.84 -8.24
N ASP A 51 -60.03 -12.84 -9.08
CA ASP A 51 -60.68 -11.62 -8.66
C ASP A 51 -62.20 -11.78 -8.84
N GLU A 52 -62.93 -11.60 -7.76
CA GLU A 52 -64.38 -11.79 -7.71
C GLU A 52 -65.07 -10.49 -7.30
N ASP A 53 -66.22 -10.23 -7.88
CA ASP A 53 -67.10 -9.12 -7.50
C ASP A 53 -67.82 -9.42 -6.17
N LYS A 54 -68.70 -8.49 -5.72
CA LYS A 54 -69.41 -8.63 -4.45
C LYS A 54 -70.45 -9.80 -4.48
N ASP A 55 -70.75 -10.26 -5.66
CA ASP A 55 -71.71 -11.35 -5.90
C ASP A 55 -71.03 -12.71 -6.17
N GLY A 56 -69.66 -12.72 -6.05
CA GLY A 56 -68.86 -13.93 -6.25
C GLY A 56 -68.59 -14.29 -7.71
N ASN A 57 -68.89 -13.40 -8.67
CA ASN A 57 -68.56 -13.61 -10.07
C ASN A 57 -67.16 -13.16 -10.39
N GLN A 58 -66.46 -13.91 -11.24
CA GLN A 58 -65.13 -13.54 -11.67
C GLN A 58 -65.15 -12.22 -12.45
N THR A 59 -64.32 -11.27 -12.05
CA THR A 59 -64.22 -9.97 -12.72
C THR A 59 -63.52 -10.11 -14.07
N PRO A 60 -63.86 -9.25 -15.07
CA PRO A 60 -63.16 -9.24 -16.36
C PRO A 60 -61.89 -8.45 -16.38
N TYR A 61 -61.33 -8.11 -15.20
CA TYR A 61 -60.18 -7.25 -15.10
C TYR A 61 -58.86 -8.05 -15.11
N GLU A 62 -57.82 -7.51 -15.72
CA GLU A 62 -56.42 -7.98 -15.66
C GLU A 62 -55.66 -7.36 -14.49
N GLY A 63 -56.13 -6.22 -14.01
CA GLY A 63 -55.50 -5.46 -12.96
C GLY A 63 -56.33 -4.23 -12.57
N TYR A 64 -55.75 -3.38 -11.76
CA TYR A 64 -56.38 -2.16 -11.30
C TYR A 64 -55.46 -0.97 -11.44
N PHE A 65 -56.01 0.18 -11.81
CA PHE A 65 -55.43 1.49 -11.74
C PHE A 65 -55.93 2.20 -10.48
N TRP A 66 -55.04 2.83 -9.74
CA TRP A 66 -55.35 3.66 -8.58
C TRP A 66 -54.57 4.96 -8.65
N SER A 67 -55.19 6.08 -8.35
CA SER A 67 -54.62 7.40 -8.37
C SER A 67 -55.04 8.18 -7.13
N VAL A 68 -54.10 8.98 -6.59
CA VAL A 68 -54.34 9.85 -5.45
C VAL A 68 -53.52 11.13 -5.58
N ASP A 69 -54.16 12.26 -5.24
CA ASP A 69 -53.48 13.53 -5.02
C ASP A 69 -53.36 13.76 -3.51
N TRP A 70 -52.11 13.82 -3.02
CA TRP A 70 -51.80 13.97 -1.60
C TRP A 70 -52.10 15.38 -1.10
N ASN A 71 -52.16 16.40 -1.98
CA ASN A 71 -52.55 17.77 -1.62
C ASN A 71 -53.97 17.87 -1.10
N ASP A 72 -54.83 16.88 -1.47
CA ASP A 72 -56.21 16.82 -0.93
C ASP A 72 -56.22 16.55 0.57
N PHE A 73 -55.19 15.93 1.12
CA PHE A 73 -55.03 15.69 2.57
C PHE A 73 -54.50 16.92 3.33
N GLU A 74 -53.90 17.85 2.65
CA GLU A 74 -53.34 19.09 3.25
C GLU A 74 -54.37 20.20 3.37
N LYS A 75 -55.60 20.04 2.86
CA LYS A 75 -56.66 21.01 2.94
C LYS A 75 -57.19 21.10 4.38
N ASP A 76 -57.51 22.31 4.82
CA ASP A 76 -58.11 22.55 6.15
C ASP A 76 -59.38 21.73 6.30
N GLU A 77 -59.57 21.04 7.46
CA GLU A 77 -60.69 20.17 7.78
C GLU A 77 -60.81 18.89 6.90
N ALA A 78 -59.78 18.52 6.19
CA ALA A 78 -59.75 17.26 5.43
C ALA A 78 -59.71 16.05 6.37
N THR A 79 -60.69 15.16 6.20
CA THR A 79 -60.72 13.85 6.89
C THR A 79 -60.59 12.74 5.88
N ILE A 80 -60.04 11.58 6.27
CA ILE A 80 -59.79 10.44 5.38
C ILE A 80 -61.05 9.96 4.65
N ASP A 81 -62.21 10.09 5.26
CA ASP A 81 -63.50 9.70 4.70
C ASP A 81 -64.01 10.66 3.62
N LYS A 82 -63.49 11.89 3.55
CA LYS A 82 -63.85 12.90 2.55
C LYS A 82 -62.91 12.93 1.34
N ILE A 83 -61.79 12.27 1.41
CA ILE A 83 -60.79 12.28 0.32
C ILE A 83 -61.04 11.05 -0.56
N GLY A 84 -61.33 11.30 -1.83
CA GLY A 84 -61.51 10.26 -2.84
C GLY A 84 -60.19 9.90 -3.52
N ALA A 85 -59.94 8.62 -3.70
CA ALA A 85 -58.94 8.11 -4.63
C ALA A 85 -59.65 7.45 -5.80
N GLU A 86 -59.16 7.67 -7.01
CA GLU A 86 -59.69 6.99 -8.20
C GLU A 86 -59.27 5.52 -8.17
N LEU A 87 -60.20 4.60 -8.48
CA LEU A 87 -59.91 3.18 -8.63
C LEU A 87 -60.69 2.65 -9.85
N GLU A 88 -59.95 2.21 -10.87
CA GLU A 88 -60.49 1.69 -12.12
C GLU A 88 -59.96 0.30 -12.41
N GLY A 89 -60.85 -0.61 -12.96
CA GLY A 89 -60.45 -1.93 -13.43
C GLY A 89 -59.85 -1.88 -14.83
N ILE A 90 -58.70 -2.48 -15.03
CA ILE A 90 -57.98 -2.54 -16.32
C ILE A 90 -58.53 -3.71 -17.12
N LYS A 91 -58.98 -3.46 -18.38
CA LYS A 91 -59.43 -4.45 -19.34
C LYS A 91 -58.62 -4.39 -20.63
N GLY A 92 -58.29 -5.56 -21.20
CA GLY A 92 -57.66 -5.64 -22.53
C GLY A 92 -56.24 -5.10 -22.62
N SER A 93 -55.57 -4.90 -21.48
CA SER A 93 -54.17 -4.47 -21.43
C SER A 93 -53.34 -5.43 -20.60
N THR A 94 -52.07 -5.58 -20.94
CA THR A 94 -51.16 -6.43 -20.22
C THR A 94 -50.14 -5.58 -19.43
N TYR A 95 -49.57 -6.18 -18.38
CA TYR A 95 -48.49 -5.52 -17.61
C TYR A 95 -47.37 -4.99 -18.52
N MET A 96 -46.92 -5.80 -19.50
CA MET A 96 -45.90 -5.43 -20.45
C MET A 96 -46.28 -4.26 -21.35
N ASN A 97 -47.56 -4.18 -21.78
CA ASN A 97 -48.02 -3.04 -22.58
C ASN A 97 -47.97 -1.73 -21.79
N CYS A 98 -48.41 -1.78 -20.53
CA CYS A 98 -48.32 -0.60 -19.65
C CYS A 98 -46.89 -0.22 -19.36
N LEU A 99 -45.99 -1.19 -19.14
CA LEU A 99 -44.57 -0.93 -18.87
C LEU A 99 -43.82 -0.34 -20.09
N ASN A 100 -44.19 -0.81 -21.31
CA ASN A 100 -43.57 -0.31 -22.54
C ASN A 100 -43.98 1.14 -22.87
N ASN A 101 -45.13 1.59 -22.37
CA ASN A 101 -45.60 2.97 -22.51
C ASN A 101 -44.90 3.96 -21.55
N ILE A 102 -44.11 3.45 -20.61
CA ILE A 102 -43.27 4.30 -19.71
C ILE A 102 -41.97 4.59 -20.39
N ASP A 103 -41.47 5.81 -20.23
CA ASP A 103 -40.16 6.17 -20.73
C ASP A 103 -39.06 5.60 -19.82
N LEU A 104 -38.48 4.49 -20.25
CA LEU A 104 -37.45 3.75 -19.52
C LEU A 104 -36.12 3.78 -20.29
N PRO A 105 -34.97 3.81 -19.60
CA PRO A 105 -33.69 3.63 -20.23
C PRO A 105 -33.60 2.33 -21.04
N ALA A 106 -32.86 2.36 -22.15
CA ALA A 106 -32.75 1.21 -23.06
C ALA A 106 -32.21 -0.06 -22.37
N SER A 107 -31.27 0.10 -21.43
CA SER A 107 -30.74 -0.99 -20.61
C SER A 107 -31.82 -1.66 -19.76
N LEU A 108 -32.70 -0.90 -19.15
CA LEU A 108 -33.80 -1.45 -18.35
C LEU A 108 -34.85 -2.13 -19.22
N LYS A 109 -35.20 -1.55 -20.39
CA LYS A 109 -36.07 -2.18 -21.38
C LYS A 109 -35.55 -3.55 -21.82
N GLN A 110 -34.24 -3.70 -22.03
CA GLN A 110 -33.63 -4.99 -22.37
C GLN A 110 -33.77 -6.03 -21.24
N ILE A 111 -33.54 -5.61 -19.98
CA ILE A 111 -33.64 -6.49 -18.81
C ILE A 111 -35.09 -7.00 -18.64
N VAL A 112 -36.07 -6.12 -18.81
CA VAL A 112 -37.47 -6.45 -18.70
C VAL A 112 -37.91 -7.34 -19.86
N ALA A 113 -37.48 -7.08 -21.08
CA ALA A 113 -37.79 -7.88 -22.26
C ALA A 113 -37.22 -9.32 -22.20
N ALA A 114 -36.06 -9.50 -21.51
CA ALA A 114 -35.42 -10.81 -21.36
C ALA A 114 -36.22 -11.78 -20.46
N LYS A 115 -37.10 -11.26 -19.60
CA LYS A 115 -38.00 -12.06 -18.75
C LYS A 115 -39.41 -11.50 -18.86
N PRO A 116 -40.32 -12.15 -19.62
CA PRO A 116 -41.69 -11.67 -19.76
C PRO A 116 -42.37 -11.67 -18.39
N ILE A 117 -42.74 -10.49 -17.94
CA ILE A 117 -43.43 -10.27 -16.65
C ILE A 117 -44.93 -10.15 -16.94
N CYS A 118 -45.70 -11.07 -16.38
CA CYS A 118 -47.16 -11.13 -16.59
C CYS A 118 -47.93 -10.41 -15.49
N HIS A 119 -47.34 -10.19 -14.32
CA HIS A 119 -47.99 -9.60 -13.15
C HIS A 119 -46.99 -8.74 -12.36
N GLY A 120 -47.49 -7.75 -11.63
CA GLY A 120 -46.65 -6.84 -10.85
C GLY A 120 -47.35 -5.52 -10.57
N THR A 121 -46.59 -4.59 -9.99
CA THR A 121 -47.11 -3.26 -9.67
C THR A 121 -46.13 -2.20 -10.23
N ILE A 122 -46.71 -1.20 -10.88
CA ILE A 122 -46.02 0.00 -11.35
C ILE A 122 -46.48 1.18 -10.48
N LEU A 123 -45.56 1.90 -9.91
CA LEU A 123 -45.82 3.15 -9.19
C LEU A 123 -45.22 4.29 -9.99
N LYS A 124 -46.03 5.29 -10.33
CA LYS A 124 -45.58 6.55 -10.93
C LYS A 124 -45.84 7.66 -9.92
N ILE A 125 -44.77 8.35 -9.52
CA ILE A 125 -44.81 9.46 -8.58
C ILE A 125 -44.42 10.69 -9.34
N SER A 126 -45.24 11.70 -9.30
CA SER A 126 -45.03 12.98 -10.00
C SER A 126 -45.16 14.17 -9.07
N GLN A 127 -44.75 15.36 -9.55
CA GLN A 127 -44.70 16.55 -8.73
C GLN A 127 -43.87 16.29 -7.45
N LEU A 128 -42.62 15.88 -7.68
CA LEU A 128 -41.71 15.49 -6.60
C LEU A 128 -41.54 16.65 -5.62
N ARG A 129 -41.53 16.36 -4.31
CA ARG A 129 -41.35 17.37 -3.25
C ARG A 129 -39.91 17.81 -3.09
N ASP A 130 -38.95 16.97 -3.49
CA ASP A 130 -37.50 17.24 -3.44
C ASP A 130 -36.88 17.24 -4.84
N ILE A 131 -35.74 17.91 -4.97
CA ILE A 131 -34.95 17.93 -6.20
C ILE A 131 -34.11 16.66 -6.26
N TRP A 132 -34.31 15.87 -7.31
CA TRP A 132 -33.58 14.63 -7.57
C TRP A 132 -32.49 14.88 -8.61
N ASP A 133 -31.45 15.59 -8.19
CA ASP A 133 -30.24 15.76 -8.97
C ASP A 133 -29.36 14.48 -8.98
N ASP A 134 -28.30 14.50 -9.75
CA ASP A 134 -27.40 13.34 -9.88
C ASP A 134 -26.72 12.97 -8.55
N ASP A 135 -26.46 13.94 -7.67
CA ASP A 135 -25.91 13.69 -6.34
C ASP A 135 -26.91 13.00 -5.42
N ALA A 136 -28.19 13.38 -5.49
CA ALA A 136 -29.27 12.74 -4.75
C ALA A 136 -29.46 11.28 -5.22
N ILE A 137 -29.49 11.05 -6.54
CA ILE A 137 -29.61 9.71 -7.13
C ILE A 137 -28.39 8.86 -6.78
N SER A 138 -27.18 9.41 -6.82
CA SER A 138 -25.96 8.70 -6.42
C SER A 138 -26.01 8.24 -4.96
N ARG A 139 -26.45 9.10 -4.05
CA ARG A 139 -26.62 8.74 -2.63
C ARG A 139 -27.63 7.61 -2.45
N VAL A 140 -28.77 7.70 -3.14
CA VAL A 140 -29.80 6.63 -3.08
C VAL A 140 -29.26 5.32 -3.65
N PHE A 141 -28.51 5.36 -4.76
CA PHE A 141 -27.90 4.17 -5.34
C PHE A 141 -26.94 3.50 -4.37
N GLU A 142 -26.11 4.30 -3.68
CA GLU A 142 -25.19 3.83 -2.66
C GLU A 142 -25.90 3.24 -1.44
N ASP A 143 -26.95 3.90 -0.96
CA ASP A 143 -27.76 3.45 0.17
C ASP A 143 -28.50 2.15 -0.14
N LEU A 144 -28.99 2.00 -1.36
CA LEU A 144 -29.60 0.74 -1.83
C LEU A 144 -28.61 -0.42 -1.80
N GLY A 145 -27.34 -0.19 -2.13
CA GLY A 145 -26.28 -1.20 -2.04
C GLY A 145 -26.04 -1.73 -0.62
N VAL A 146 -26.27 -0.90 0.40
CA VAL A 146 -26.22 -1.32 1.81
C VAL A 146 -27.46 -2.09 2.26
N LEU A 147 -28.58 -1.92 1.55
CA LEU A 147 -29.86 -2.62 1.84
C LEU A 147 -29.92 -4.04 1.26
N VAL A 148 -29.09 -4.35 0.28
CA VAL A 148 -29.03 -5.70 -0.31
C VAL A 148 -28.18 -6.60 0.59
N PRO A 149 -28.72 -7.74 1.08
CA PRO A 149 -27.93 -8.65 1.88
C PRO A 149 -26.80 -9.28 1.06
N PRO A 150 -25.61 -9.47 1.62
CA PRO A 150 -24.51 -10.16 0.96
C PRO A 150 -24.83 -11.67 0.88
N SER A 151 -25.53 -12.10 -0.13
CA SER A 151 -25.81 -13.51 -0.39
C SER A 151 -25.54 -13.85 -1.85
N GLU A 152 -25.04 -15.06 -2.11
CA GLU A 152 -24.74 -15.54 -3.46
C GLU A 152 -26.01 -15.84 -4.29
N ASN A 153 -27.14 -16.06 -3.61
CA ASN A 153 -28.45 -16.32 -4.24
C ASN A 153 -29.44 -15.20 -3.95
N HIS A 154 -29.73 -14.40 -4.94
CA HIS A 154 -30.73 -13.34 -4.86
C HIS A 154 -32.03 -13.75 -5.54
N ASP A 155 -33.09 -13.94 -4.75
CA ASP A 155 -34.45 -14.19 -5.28
C ASP A 155 -35.08 -12.93 -5.88
N PHE A 156 -34.51 -11.75 -5.65
CA PHE A 156 -34.88 -10.50 -6.28
C PHE A 156 -33.67 -9.61 -6.56
N SER A 157 -33.79 -8.77 -7.56
CA SER A 157 -32.76 -7.79 -7.94
C SER A 157 -33.34 -6.39 -7.88
N ILE A 158 -32.52 -5.44 -7.41
CA ILE A 158 -32.82 -4.02 -7.41
C ILE A 158 -32.09 -3.39 -8.60
N TYR A 159 -32.78 -2.56 -9.37
CA TYR A 159 -32.20 -1.74 -10.42
C TYR A 159 -32.56 -0.29 -10.18
N LEU A 160 -31.61 0.59 -10.21
CA LEU A 160 -31.77 2.04 -10.22
C LEU A 160 -31.26 2.56 -11.56
N GLN A 161 -32.03 3.39 -12.21
CA GLN A 161 -31.69 3.98 -13.50
C GLN A 161 -32.06 5.46 -13.50
N SER A 162 -31.32 6.25 -14.29
CA SER A 162 -31.62 7.65 -14.55
C SER A 162 -31.72 7.89 -16.05
N LEU A 163 -32.71 8.66 -16.50
CA LEU A 163 -32.84 9.07 -17.90
C LEU A 163 -31.78 10.08 -18.29
N ASP A 164 -31.39 10.95 -17.37
CA ASP A 164 -30.32 11.94 -17.59
C ASP A 164 -28.93 11.29 -17.69
N ASN A 165 -28.71 10.22 -16.93
CA ASN A 165 -27.45 9.48 -16.89
C ASN A 165 -27.65 7.96 -17.05
N PRO A 166 -28.09 7.47 -18.23
CA PRO A 166 -28.55 6.08 -18.42
C PRO A 166 -27.46 5.02 -18.30
N THR A 167 -26.17 5.40 -18.34
CA THR A 167 -25.03 4.48 -18.22
C THR A 167 -24.38 4.47 -16.83
N LYS A 168 -24.72 5.43 -15.97
CA LYS A 168 -24.07 5.60 -14.66
C LYS A 168 -24.59 4.61 -13.61
N TYR A 169 -25.84 4.26 -13.67
CA TYR A 169 -26.53 3.40 -12.71
C TYR A 169 -26.95 2.08 -13.36
N GLY A 170 -27.45 1.15 -12.57
CA GLY A 170 -27.86 -0.15 -13.07
C GLY A 170 -28.34 -1.07 -11.96
N LYS A 171 -27.92 -2.34 -12.04
CA LYS A 171 -28.21 -3.31 -11.00
C LYS A 171 -27.49 -2.92 -9.72
N VAL A 172 -28.24 -2.86 -8.63
CA VAL A 172 -27.72 -2.64 -7.30
C VAL A 172 -27.17 -3.96 -6.77
N GLU A 173 -25.86 -4.03 -6.63
CA GLU A 173 -25.21 -5.22 -6.10
C GLU A 173 -24.74 -4.98 -4.67
N SER A 174 -24.87 -6.01 -3.82
CA SER A 174 -24.17 -6.01 -2.55
C SER A 174 -22.67 -6.17 -2.85
N GLN A 175 -21.85 -5.26 -2.34
CA GLN A 175 -20.42 -5.37 -2.55
C GLN A 175 -19.84 -6.47 -1.65
N PHE A 176 -19.48 -7.58 -2.26
CA PHE A 176 -18.64 -8.59 -1.63
C PHE A 176 -17.23 -8.04 -1.43
N CYS A 177 -16.63 -8.44 -0.34
CA CYS A 177 -15.20 -8.20 -0.13
C CYS A 177 -14.44 -9.47 -0.51
N ASP A 178 -13.85 -9.51 -1.69
CA ASP A 178 -13.00 -10.63 -2.12
C ASP A 178 -11.60 -10.56 -1.47
N ASP A 179 -11.22 -9.37 -0.99
CA ASP A 179 -9.94 -9.11 -0.33
C ASP A 179 -10.16 -8.90 1.17
N PHE A 180 -10.26 -9.98 1.93
CA PHE A 180 -10.44 -9.98 3.39
C PHE A 180 -9.28 -10.72 4.09
N ASP A 181 -9.05 -10.40 5.36
CA ASP A 181 -8.12 -11.17 6.18
C ASP A 181 -8.79 -12.44 6.72
N TYR A 182 -10.03 -12.30 7.20
CA TYR A 182 -10.87 -13.40 7.66
C TYR A 182 -12.32 -13.20 7.20
N LYS A 183 -12.98 -14.32 6.88
CA LYS A 183 -14.43 -14.38 6.69
C LYS A 183 -14.98 -15.47 7.60
N VAL A 184 -16.03 -15.17 8.32
CA VAL A 184 -16.76 -16.14 9.15
C VAL A 184 -18.16 -16.30 8.63
N VAL A 185 -18.61 -17.54 8.49
CA VAL A 185 -19.98 -17.89 8.11
C VAL A 185 -20.51 -18.88 9.14
N ALA A 186 -21.64 -18.54 9.74
CA ALA A 186 -22.30 -19.37 10.76
C ALA A 186 -23.76 -19.60 10.36
N HIS A 187 -24.17 -20.85 10.33
CA HIS A 187 -25.56 -21.27 10.07
C HIS A 187 -26.10 -21.97 11.30
N ALA A 188 -27.09 -21.38 11.93
CA ALA A 188 -27.83 -21.98 13.05
C ALA A 188 -29.09 -22.67 12.54
N ASP A 189 -29.25 -23.91 12.95
CA ASP A 189 -30.45 -24.69 12.63
C ASP A 189 -31.55 -24.62 13.73
N ILE A 190 -32.70 -25.18 13.45
CA ILE A 190 -33.81 -25.25 14.42
C ILE A 190 -33.51 -26.16 15.63
N ASN A 191 -32.48 -27.02 15.54
CA ASN A 191 -32.04 -27.92 16.61
C ASN A 191 -30.98 -27.27 17.46
N GLN A 192 -30.77 -25.95 17.35
CA GLN A 192 -29.77 -25.18 18.11
C GLN A 192 -28.31 -25.55 17.80
N ASN A 193 -28.01 -26.17 16.65
CA ASN A 193 -26.65 -26.39 16.20
C ASN A 193 -26.21 -25.23 15.34
N VAL A 194 -24.99 -24.74 15.56
CA VAL A 194 -24.37 -23.70 14.74
C VAL A 194 -23.17 -24.30 14.02
N ASN A 195 -23.27 -24.39 12.72
CA ASN A 195 -22.17 -24.77 11.84
C ASN A 195 -21.38 -23.51 11.48
N ILE A 196 -20.12 -23.44 11.90
CA ILE A 196 -19.28 -22.25 11.76
C ILE A 196 -18.12 -22.60 10.85
N ARG A 197 -17.95 -21.84 9.77
CA ARG A 197 -16.80 -21.89 8.87
C ARG A 197 -16.01 -20.61 8.97
N ILE A 198 -14.70 -20.75 9.20
CA ILE A 198 -13.77 -19.63 9.29
C ILE A 198 -12.77 -19.71 8.15
N TYR A 199 -12.80 -18.73 7.24
CA TYR A 199 -11.84 -18.56 6.15
C TYR A 199 -10.67 -17.70 6.63
N ARG A 200 -9.43 -18.06 6.23
CA ARG A 200 -8.18 -17.39 6.58
C ARG A 200 -7.45 -17.00 5.29
N GLN A 201 -7.36 -15.69 5.01
CA GLN A 201 -6.62 -15.14 3.87
C GLN A 201 -5.57 -14.11 4.31
N GLU A 202 -5.33 -13.95 5.62
CA GLU A 202 -4.37 -12.98 6.15
C GLU A 202 -2.91 -13.33 5.79
N TYR A 203 -2.61 -14.58 5.40
CA TYR A 203 -1.24 -15.06 5.31
C TYR A 203 -0.90 -15.67 3.94
N ASN A 204 0.31 -15.35 3.44
CA ASN A 204 0.92 -16.11 2.34
C ASN A 204 1.59 -17.36 2.93
N ILE A 205 1.00 -18.52 2.69
CA ILE A 205 1.40 -19.78 3.32
C ILE A 205 2.80 -20.23 2.86
N GLU A 206 3.18 -19.93 1.62
CA GLU A 206 4.50 -20.25 1.07
C GLU A 206 5.61 -19.46 1.77
N ALA A 207 5.33 -18.26 2.24
CA ALA A 207 6.27 -17.42 2.96
C ALA A 207 6.38 -17.78 4.46
N ILE A 208 5.47 -18.60 5.02
CA ILE A 208 5.51 -18.99 6.42
C ILE A 208 6.69 -19.96 6.64
N PRO A 209 7.57 -19.66 7.61
CA PRO A 209 8.69 -20.54 7.92
C PRO A 209 8.24 -21.94 8.33
N PRO A 210 8.93 -23.03 7.89
CA PRO A 210 8.59 -24.41 8.27
C PRO A 210 8.56 -24.63 9.78
N SER A 211 9.44 -23.98 10.54
CA SER A 211 9.52 -24.06 12.01
C SER A 211 8.21 -23.68 12.72
N PHE A 212 7.41 -22.81 12.11
CA PHE A 212 6.10 -22.46 12.62
C PHE A 212 5.18 -23.69 12.72
N PHE A 213 5.16 -24.55 11.71
CA PHE A 213 4.30 -25.74 11.66
C PHE A 213 4.83 -26.91 12.50
N GLU A 214 6.08 -26.86 12.97
CA GLU A 214 6.68 -27.86 13.86
C GLU A 214 6.26 -27.65 15.33
N ARG A 215 5.67 -26.52 15.67
CA ARG A 215 5.24 -26.15 17.02
C ARG A 215 4.07 -27.02 17.46
N GLU A 216 3.97 -27.29 18.79
CA GLU A 216 3.00 -28.22 19.36
C GLU A 216 1.55 -27.91 19.01
N ASN A 217 1.18 -26.62 19.08
CA ASN A 217 -0.18 -26.19 18.77
C ASN A 217 -0.52 -26.32 17.28
N GLN A 218 0.50 -26.34 16.39
CA GLN A 218 0.32 -26.44 14.94
C GLN A 218 0.22 -27.90 14.45
N LYS A 219 0.41 -28.88 15.33
CA LYS A 219 0.29 -30.31 14.99
C LYS A 219 -1.14 -30.81 14.95
N ASN A 220 -2.08 -30.02 15.44
CA ASN A 220 -3.48 -30.41 15.59
C ASN A 220 -4.40 -29.58 14.66
N TYR A 221 -5.51 -30.20 14.24
CA TYR A 221 -6.59 -29.50 13.56
C TYR A 221 -7.15 -28.38 14.45
N PRO A 222 -7.41 -27.17 13.94
CA PRO A 222 -7.33 -26.76 12.53
C PRO A 222 -6.04 -25.94 12.23
N TYR A 223 -4.87 -26.29 12.78
CA TYR A 223 -3.67 -25.47 12.70
C TYR A 223 -2.52 -26.12 11.89
N LYS A 224 -2.74 -27.26 11.29
CA LYS A 224 -1.76 -27.91 10.42
C LYS A 224 -1.54 -27.11 9.14
N ARG A 225 -0.38 -27.29 8.50
CA ARG A 225 -0.08 -26.65 7.21
C ARG A 225 -1.17 -26.92 6.16
N GLU A 226 -1.70 -28.15 6.13
CA GLU A 226 -2.78 -28.54 5.21
C GLU A 226 -4.08 -27.75 5.45
N ASP A 227 -4.39 -27.45 6.74
CA ASP A 227 -5.56 -26.64 7.10
C ASP A 227 -5.39 -25.19 6.66
N PHE A 228 -4.17 -24.64 6.75
CA PHE A 228 -3.86 -23.32 6.20
C PHE A 228 -3.93 -23.31 4.67
N MET A 229 -3.43 -24.34 3.99
CA MET A 229 -3.50 -24.47 2.52
C MET A 229 -4.95 -24.58 2.03
N ARG A 230 -5.83 -25.23 2.80
CA ARG A 230 -7.27 -25.29 2.50
C ARG A 230 -7.92 -23.91 2.57
N GLY A 231 -7.37 -22.99 3.37
CA GLY A 231 -7.83 -21.64 3.53
C GLY A 231 -9.09 -21.48 4.40
N TYR A 232 -9.64 -22.56 4.96
CA TYR A 232 -10.77 -22.53 5.88
C TYR A 232 -10.77 -23.73 6.82
N TRP A 233 -11.52 -23.61 7.91
CA TRP A 233 -11.83 -24.70 8.81
C TRP A 233 -13.25 -24.62 9.33
N ASP A 234 -13.80 -25.75 9.76
CA ASP A 234 -15.17 -25.92 10.18
C ASP A 234 -15.26 -26.37 11.65
N THR A 235 -16.28 -25.89 12.33
CA THR A 235 -16.64 -26.40 13.66
C THR A 235 -18.15 -26.31 13.87
N THR A 236 -18.71 -27.26 14.60
CA THR A 236 -20.12 -27.24 15.01
C THR A 236 -20.19 -27.05 16.52
N ARG A 237 -21.05 -26.15 16.97
CA ARG A 237 -21.31 -25.85 18.37
C ARG A 237 -22.81 -25.77 18.63
N THR A 238 -23.25 -26.21 19.80
CA THR A 238 -24.64 -25.95 20.22
C THR A 238 -24.76 -24.58 20.88
N PHE A 239 -25.98 -24.02 20.93
CA PHE A 239 -26.22 -22.75 21.64
C PHE A 239 -25.74 -22.82 23.10
N SER A 240 -26.01 -23.92 23.81
CA SER A 240 -25.55 -24.13 25.16
C SER A 240 -24.04 -24.22 25.32
N GLN A 241 -23.32 -24.68 24.30
CA GLN A 241 -21.85 -24.64 24.28
C GLN A 241 -21.30 -23.23 24.04
N LEU A 242 -21.98 -22.43 23.22
CA LEU A 242 -21.62 -21.06 22.93
C LEU A 242 -21.91 -20.11 24.09
N ILE A 243 -23.00 -20.39 24.85
CA ILE A 243 -23.41 -19.62 26.03
C ILE A 243 -23.51 -20.56 27.25
N PRO A 244 -22.39 -20.95 27.88
CA PRO A 244 -22.39 -21.94 28.94
C PRO A 244 -23.24 -21.56 30.18
N GLY A 245 -23.45 -20.25 30.41
CA GLY A 245 -24.32 -19.78 31.50
C GLY A 245 -25.78 -20.19 31.38
N PHE A 246 -26.24 -20.66 30.23
CA PHE A 246 -27.61 -21.15 30.00
C PHE A 246 -27.72 -22.68 29.97
N ARG A 247 -26.59 -23.40 30.15
CA ARG A 247 -26.56 -24.88 30.06
C ARG A 247 -27.51 -25.57 31.00
N ASP A 248 -27.59 -25.05 32.25
CA ASP A 248 -28.38 -25.65 33.34
C ASP A 248 -29.56 -24.76 33.78
N THR A 249 -29.74 -23.58 33.18
CA THR A 249 -30.69 -22.54 33.63
C THR A 249 -31.70 -22.10 32.55
N ASP A 250 -31.79 -22.79 31.41
CA ASP A 250 -32.78 -22.49 30.33
C ASP A 250 -34.16 -23.08 30.67
N THR A 251 -34.65 -22.77 31.87
CA THR A 251 -35.95 -23.23 32.34
C THR A 251 -37.12 -22.68 31.51
N ASP A 252 -36.90 -21.54 30.88
CA ASP A 252 -37.91 -20.83 30.11
C ASP A 252 -37.87 -21.21 28.58
N GLY A 253 -36.94 -22.08 28.19
CA GLY A 253 -36.74 -22.49 26.79
C GLY A 253 -36.35 -21.36 25.88
N ILE A 254 -35.58 -20.38 26.37
CA ILE A 254 -35.16 -19.15 25.65
C ILE A 254 -34.31 -19.50 24.44
N LEU A 255 -33.40 -20.47 24.58
CA LEU A 255 -32.50 -20.89 23.48
C LEU A 255 -33.32 -21.45 22.30
N ALA A 256 -34.41 -22.20 22.55
CA ALA A 256 -35.28 -22.71 21.50
C ALA A 256 -36.05 -21.60 20.78
N ARG A 257 -36.38 -20.49 21.47
CA ARG A 257 -37.09 -19.35 20.89
C ARG A 257 -36.24 -18.46 20.00
N ILE A 258 -34.91 -18.56 20.11
CA ILE A 258 -34.00 -17.83 19.21
C ILE A 258 -34.27 -18.25 17.75
N GLY A 259 -34.44 -19.55 17.48
CA GLY A 259 -34.69 -20.09 16.15
C GLY A 259 -33.48 -20.12 15.26
N ALA A 260 -33.70 -20.47 13.99
CA ALA A 260 -32.63 -20.53 12.98
C ALA A 260 -32.23 -19.14 12.49
N PHE A 261 -30.93 -18.95 12.21
CA PHE A 261 -30.39 -17.71 11.65
C PHE A 261 -29.13 -18.00 10.85
N GLU A 262 -28.75 -17.05 9.99
CA GLU A 262 -27.46 -17.02 9.33
C GLU A 262 -26.68 -15.80 9.81
N PHE A 263 -25.38 -15.95 10.05
CA PHE A 263 -24.49 -14.86 10.42
C PHE A 263 -23.22 -14.96 9.63
N SER A 264 -22.86 -13.89 8.93
CA SER A 264 -21.60 -13.80 8.22
C SER A 264 -20.94 -12.46 8.45
N PHE A 265 -19.60 -12.44 8.53
CA PHE A 265 -18.85 -11.21 8.58
C PHE A 265 -17.46 -11.37 7.99
N TYR A 266 -16.91 -10.24 7.52
CA TYR A 266 -15.56 -10.06 7.08
C TYR A 266 -14.78 -9.26 8.14
N TYR A 267 -13.57 -9.68 8.40
CA TYR A 267 -12.62 -8.92 9.21
C TYR A 267 -11.48 -8.44 8.31
N LEU A 268 -11.15 -7.14 8.41
CA LEU A 268 -10.07 -6.52 7.68
C LEU A 268 -9.22 -5.67 8.63
N LYS A 269 -7.91 -5.87 8.59
CA LYS A 269 -6.96 -5.01 9.33
C LYS A 269 -6.81 -3.69 8.58
N ARG A 270 -7.05 -2.57 9.28
CA ARG A 270 -7.04 -1.21 8.68
C ARG A 270 -5.64 -0.66 8.43
N SER A 271 -4.68 -1.02 9.26
CA SER A 271 -3.30 -0.51 9.19
C SER A 271 -2.32 -1.49 9.83
N ALA A 272 -1.07 -1.44 9.38
CA ALA A 272 0.05 -2.06 10.07
C ALA A 272 1.19 -1.05 10.19
N THR A 273 2.06 -1.26 11.19
CA THR A 273 3.28 -0.48 11.32
C THR A 273 4.36 -1.08 10.42
N LYS A 274 5.31 -0.25 9.94
CA LYS A 274 6.47 -0.74 9.18
C LYS A 274 7.24 -1.84 9.93
N LYS A 275 7.27 -1.77 11.26
CA LYS A 275 7.89 -2.77 12.14
C LYS A 275 7.12 -4.09 12.11
N ASP A 276 5.79 -4.04 12.15
CA ASP A 276 4.95 -5.23 12.03
C ASP A 276 5.07 -5.89 10.65
N ASP A 277 5.13 -5.10 9.57
CA ASP A 277 5.27 -5.64 8.22
C ASP A 277 6.64 -6.31 8.02
N ALA A 278 7.71 -5.72 8.55
CA ALA A 278 9.04 -6.34 8.51
C ALA A 278 9.13 -7.62 9.36
N ARG A 279 8.43 -7.68 10.49
CA ARG A 279 8.41 -8.82 11.40
C ARG A 279 7.52 -9.96 10.90
N PHE A 280 6.38 -9.62 10.30
CA PHE A 280 5.36 -10.54 9.81
C PHE A 280 5.20 -10.42 8.30
N PHE A 281 6.31 -10.57 7.57
CA PHE A 281 6.41 -10.40 6.11
C PHE A 281 5.53 -11.37 5.30
N TYR A 282 5.03 -12.44 5.93
CA TYR A 282 4.09 -13.38 5.35
C TYR A 282 2.63 -12.91 5.35
N ARG A 283 2.33 -11.73 5.89
CA ARG A 283 0.99 -11.14 5.80
C ARG A 283 0.72 -10.55 4.43
N GLN A 284 -0.46 -10.82 3.89
CA GLN A 284 -0.95 -10.19 2.66
C GLN A 284 -1.82 -9.00 3.05
N CYS A 285 -1.41 -7.76 2.71
CA CYS A 285 -2.20 -6.58 3.11
C CYS A 285 -2.05 -5.39 2.16
N PRO A 286 -2.96 -5.20 1.18
CA PRO A 286 -3.16 -3.93 0.50
C PRO A 286 -4.10 -3.02 1.31
N TYR A 287 -3.54 -2.11 2.15
CA TYR A 287 -4.33 -1.35 3.11
C TYR A 287 -5.24 -0.26 2.53
N ASN A 288 -4.91 0.35 1.41
CA ASN A 288 -5.58 1.56 0.94
C ASN A 288 -7.01 1.33 0.44
N LEU A 289 -7.25 0.28 -0.33
CA LEU A 289 -8.59 -0.07 -0.84
C LEU A 289 -9.50 -0.59 0.28
N ARG A 290 -8.95 -1.33 1.24
CA ARG A 290 -9.67 -1.91 2.37
C ARG A 290 -10.23 -0.85 3.30
N LYS A 291 -9.50 0.25 3.51
CA LYS A 291 -9.95 1.33 4.38
C LYS A 291 -11.21 2.00 3.86
N SER A 292 -11.27 2.35 2.58
CA SER A 292 -12.45 2.97 1.96
C SER A 292 -13.66 2.04 1.99
N TRP A 293 -13.46 0.74 1.75
CA TRP A 293 -14.52 -0.25 1.82
C TRP A 293 -15.08 -0.39 3.25
N LEU A 294 -14.21 -0.54 4.27
CA LEU A 294 -14.62 -0.59 5.67
C LEU A 294 -15.31 0.70 6.13
N ASP A 295 -14.84 1.87 5.69
CA ASP A 295 -15.47 3.14 6.05
C ASP A 295 -16.93 3.22 5.58
N LYS A 296 -17.28 2.49 4.51
CA LYS A 296 -18.64 2.42 3.97
C LYS A 296 -19.47 1.26 4.56
N TYR A 297 -18.86 0.09 4.75
CA TYR A 297 -19.59 -1.16 5.05
C TYR A 297 -19.39 -1.71 6.47
N CYS A 298 -18.55 -1.10 7.32
CA CYS A 298 -18.32 -1.59 8.67
C CYS A 298 -19.61 -1.66 9.52
N GLY A 299 -19.52 -2.42 10.60
CA GLY A 299 -20.66 -2.72 11.47
C GLY A 299 -21.41 -4.00 11.06
N ILE A 300 -22.13 -4.58 12.02
CA ILE A 300 -22.94 -5.78 11.80
C ILE A 300 -24.40 -5.38 11.59
N LYS A 301 -24.90 -5.69 10.40
CA LYS A 301 -26.22 -5.32 9.92
C LYS A 301 -27.21 -6.45 10.16
N LEU A 302 -28.45 -6.12 10.50
CA LEU A 302 -29.51 -7.08 10.70
C LEU A 302 -30.49 -7.04 9.52
N PHE A 303 -30.82 -8.21 8.98
CA PHE A 303 -31.82 -8.38 7.94
C PHE A 303 -32.86 -9.36 8.40
N ARG A 304 -34.13 -9.03 8.18
CA ARG A 304 -35.25 -9.93 8.39
C ARG A 304 -35.94 -10.22 7.07
N ASP A 305 -36.10 -11.49 6.70
CA ASP A 305 -36.72 -11.89 5.45
C ASP A 305 -36.15 -11.13 4.24
N LYS A 306 -34.81 -10.94 4.23
CA LYS A 306 -34.03 -10.20 3.23
C LYS A 306 -34.21 -8.67 3.24
N PHE A 307 -34.97 -8.11 4.20
CA PHE A 307 -35.07 -6.66 4.36
C PHE A 307 -34.22 -6.16 5.53
N ARG A 308 -33.55 -5.06 5.29
CA ARG A 308 -32.70 -4.39 6.28
C ARG A 308 -33.54 -3.91 7.47
N VAL A 309 -33.15 -4.29 8.67
CA VAL A 309 -33.72 -3.77 9.91
C VAL A 309 -32.79 -2.66 10.44
N ARG A 310 -33.20 -1.40 10.23
CA ARG A 310 -32.46 -0.25 10.75
C ARG A 310 -32.74 -0.07 12.25
N PRO A 311 -31.82 0.56 13.02
CA PRO A 311 -30.52 1.16 12.63
C PRO A 311 -29.29 0.27 12.91
N TYR A 312 -29.46 -1.03 13.17
CA TYR A 312 -28.36 -1.92 13.58
C TYR A 312 -27.16 -1.88 12.64
N GLY A 313 -25.96 -1.54 13.19
CA GLY A 313 -24.71 -1.47 12.45
C GLY A 313 -24.65 -0.32 11.43
N GLU A 314 -25.40 0.75 11.63
CA GLU A 314 -25.41 1.94 10.80
C GLU A 314 -24.42 2.98 11.34
N LYS A 315 -23.43 3.35 10.53
CA LYS A 315 -22.37 4.27 10.96
C LYS A 315 -22.95 5.67 11.22
N GLY A 316 -22.60 6.24 12.37
CA GLY A 316 -23.16 7.53 12.82
C GLY A 316 -24.40 7.40 13.70
N ASP A 317 -25.00 6.23 13.82
CA ASP A 317 -26.11 5.96 14.74
C ASP A 317 -25.60 5.35 16.05
N SER A 318 -26.32 5.58 17.13
CA SER A 318 -26.05 5.00 18.46
C SER A 318 -26.09 3.46 18.48
N SER A 319 -26.80 2.85 17.53
CA SER A 319 -26.91 1.40 17.34
C SER A 319 -25.85 0.85 16.38
N PHE A 320 -24.81 1.62 16.07
CA PHE A 320 -23.69 1.12 15.26
C PHE A 320 -23.02 -0.08 15.92
N ASP A 321 -22.63 0.04 17.17
CA ASP A 321 -22.06 -1.05 17.96
C ASP A 321 -23.08 -1.70 18.91
N TRP A 322 -24.22 -2.12 18.36
CA TRP A 322 -25.33 -2.70 19.14
C TRP A 322 -24.97 -4.02 19.82
N LEU A 323 -23.87 -4.66 19.45
CA LEU A 323 -23.33 -5.86 20.10
C LEU A 323 -22.33 -5.53 21.22
N GLY A 324 -21.94 -4.25 21.40
CA GLY A 324 -21.03 -3.79 22.44
C GLY A 324 -19.58 -4.25 22.24
N LEU A 325 -19.12 -4.37 21.02
CA LEU A 325 -17.76 -4.84 20.69
C LEU A 325 -16.70 -3.86 21.18
N GLY A 326 -16.93 -2.54 21.04
CA GLY A 326 -16.03 -1.49 21.54
C GLY A 326 -15.87 -1.51 23.05
N MET A 327 -16.97 -1.70 23.79
CA MET A 327 -16.92 -1.84 25.24
C MET A 327 -16.14 -3.09 25.67
N ARG A 328 -16.33 -4.23 24.95
CA ARG A 328 -15.54 -5.45 25.19
C ARG A 328 -14.06 -5.23 24.93
N LYS A 329 -13.70 -4.44 23.91
CA LYS A 329 -12.32 -4.08 23.58
C LYS A 329 -11.71 -3.18 24.65
N ASN A 330 -12.45 -2.19 25.16
CA ASN A 330 -11.98 -1.31 26.23
C ASN A 330 -11.72 -2.08 27.54
N ASN A 331 -12.57 -3.05 27.86
CA ASN A 331 -12.40 -3.91 29.03
C ASN A 331 -11.24 -4.91 28.87
N SER A 332 -10.83 -5.23 27.65
CA SER A 332 -9.73 -6.13 27.33
C SER A 332 -8.87 -5.58 26.19
N PRO A 333 -8.05 -4.54 26.46
CA PRO A 333 -7.27 -3.84 25.42
C PRO A 333 -6.05 -4.63 24.94
N ALA A 334 -5.96 -5.92 25.25
CA ALA A 334 -4.85 -6.77 24.88
C ALA A 334 -4.60 -6.77 23.35
N GLY A 335 -3.34 -6.61 22.97
CA GLY A 335 -2.92 -6.83 21.58
C GLY A 335 -3.11 -8.30 21.19
N ILE A 336 -3.17 -8.55 19.88
CA ILE A 336 -3.50 -9.86 19.29
C ILE A 336 -2.60 -11.01 19.79
N ALA A 337 -1.32 -10.74 20.07
CA ALA A 337 -0.33 -11.73 20.48
C ALA A 337 -0.08 -11.77 22.00
N LYS A 338 -0.77 -10.97 22.82
CA LYS A 338 -0.56 -10.98 24.26
C LYS A 338 -1.21 -12.19 24.92
N LYS A 339 -0.50 -12.83 25.86
CA LYS A 339 -1.00 -13.98 26.65
C LYS A 339 -2.03 -13.57 27.71
N SER A 340 -1.87 -12.38 28.30
CA SER A 340 -2.78 -11.84 29.32
C SER A 340 -3.84 -10.95 28.68
N GLY A 341 -5.10 -11.21 28.98
CA GLY A 341 -6.24 -10.54 28.38
C GLY A 341 -6.60 -11.14 27.01
N GLY A 342 -7.89 -11.24 26.69
CA GLY A 342 -8.35 -11.75 25.39
C GLY A 342 -8.24 -10.68 24.32
N TYR A 343 -7.75 -11.03 23.13
CA TYR A 343 -7.89 -10.19 21.96
C TYR A 343 -9.36 -9.95 21.65
N ARG A 344 -9.73 -8.72 21.33
CA ARG A 344 -11.09 -8.33 20.96
C ARG A 344 -11.04 -7.43 19.74
N VAL A 345 -12.05 -7.58 18.87
CA VAL A 345 -12.23 -6.74 17.68
C VAL A 345 -13.17 -5.59 17.95
N GLU A 346 -13.02 -4.54 17.17
CA GLU A 346 -13.89 -3.36 17.15
C GLU A 346 -14.90 -3.47 16.01
N ALA A 347 -16.06 -2.84 16.15
CA ALA A 347 -17.10 -2.84 15.13
C ALA A 347 -16.63 -2.22 13.81
N GLU A 348 -15.69 -1.27 13.86
CA GLU A 348 -15.10 -0.61 12.69
C GLU A 348 -14.21 -1.52 11.84
N ASN A 349 -13.72 -2.63 12.41
CA ASN A 349 -12.85 -3.59 11.71
C ASN A 349 -13.63 -4.78 11.13
N ILE A 350 -14.94 -4.81 11.36
CA ILE A 350 -15.82 -5.89 10.93
C ILE A 350 -16.93 -5.32 10.04
N ALA A 351 -17.22 -6.01 8.95
CA ALA A 351 -18.41 -5.77 8.16
C ALA A 351 -19.20 -7.08 8.05
N GLY A 352 -20.45 -7.10 8.50
CA GLY A 352 -21.19 -8.33 8.55
C GLY A 352 -22.70 -8.17 8.45
N SER A 353 -23.37 -9.30 8.29
CA SER A 353 -24.83 -9.38 8.23
C SER A 353 -25.34 -10.57 9.03
N ILE A 354 -26.47 -10.36 9.67
CA ILE A 354 -27.27 -11.40 10.32
C ILE A 354 -28.60 -11.49 9.58
N LEU A 355 -28.97 -12.69 9.16
CA LEU A 355 -30.22 -12.96 8.50
C LEU A 355 -31.12 -13.73 9.46
N ILE A 356 -32.30 -13.17 9.75
CA ILE A 356 -33.37 -13.77 10.54
C ILE A 356 -34.65 -13.81 9.74
N SER A 357 -35.59 -14.63 10.16
CA SER A 357 -36.93 -14.71 9.54
C SER A 357 -38.02 -14.53 10.56
N ARG A 358 -39.12 -13.90 10.18
CA ARG A 358 -40.33 -13.83 11.00
C ARG A 358 -40.91 -15.21 11.31
N VAL A 359 -40.63 -16.20 10.46
CA VAL A 359 -41.14 -17.57 10.63
C VAL A 359 -40.35 -18.32 11.71
N SER A 360 -39.04 -18.21 11.70
CA SER A 360 -38.17 -18.97 12.58
C SER A 360 -37.81 -18.22 13.88
N ASN A 361 -37.87 -16.88 13.89
CA ASN A 361 -37.50 -16.05 15.03
C ASN A 361 -38.69 -15.24 15.53
N ILE A 362 -39.71 -15.97 16.04
CA ILE A 362 -41.04 -15.43 16.36
C ILE A 362 -40.96 -14.36 17.47
N ASP A 363 -40.07 -14.52 18.45
CA ASP A 363 -39.91 -13.60 19.58
C ASP A 363 -39.24 -12.26 19.22
N PHE A 364 -38.76 -12.09 17.98
CA PHE A 364 -38.10 -10.86 17.57
C PHE A 364 -39.10 -9.86 16.97
N ASP A 365 -39.84 -9.20 17.83
CA ASP A 365 -40.87 -8.22 17.45
C ASP A 365 -40.27 -6.87 17.06
N ASP A 366 -40.92 -6.19 16.09
CA ASP A 366 -40.57 -4.83 15.72
C ASP A 366 -41.00 -3.83 16.81
N LYS A 367 -40.15 -2.84 17.07
CA LYS A 367 -40.56 -1.69 17.89
C LYS A 367 -41.71 -0.94 17.21
N SER A 368 -42.56 -0.31 18.01
CA SER A 368 -43.68 0.51 17.52
C SER A 368 -43.20 1.67 16.62
N SER A 369 -42.01 2.22 16.90
CA SER A 369 -41.33 3.23 16.08
C SER A 369 -40.80 2.71 14.76
N ARG A 370 -40.76 1.39 14.54
CA ARG A 370 -40.10 0.69 13.40
C ARG A 370 -38.59 0.86 13.31
N GLU A 371 -37.97 1.42 14.31
CA GLU A 371 -36.52 1.57 14.42
C GLU A 371 -35.98 0.46 15.31
N GLY A 372 -35.72 -0.72 14.71
CA GLY A 372 -35.17 -1.87 15.39
C GLY A 372 -36.20 -2.84 16.00
N LEU A 373 -35.65 -3.82 16.70
CA LEU A 373 -36.40 -4.87 17.40
C LEU A 373 -36.60 -4.50 18.86
N GLN A 374 -37.63 -5.08 19.49
CA GLN A 374 -37.88 -4.93 20.91
C GLN A 374 -36.76 -5.63 21.70
N GLU A 375 -36.25 -4.93 22.72
CA GLU A 375 -35.25 -5.47 23.63
C GLU A 375 -35.94 -6.39 24.65
N ASN A 376 -36.14 -7.63 24.28
CA ASN A 376 -36.64 -8.67 25.17
C ASN A 376 -35.48 -9.61 25.59
N LYS A 377 -35.82 -10.55 26.49
CA LYS A 377 -34.84 -11.51 27.04
C LYS A 377 -34.23 -12.40 25.94
N THR A 378 -35.06 -12.87 24.99
CA THR A 378 -34.64 -13.72 23.86
C THR A 378 -33.64 -12.97 22.95
N PHE A 379 -33.94 -11.71 22.61
CA PHE A 379 -33.04 -10.91 21.78
C PHE A 379 -31.73 -10.57 22.51
N SER A 380 -31.78 -10.34 23.81
CA SER A 380 -30.55 -10.13 24.62
C SER A 380 -29.65 -11.36 24.65
N VAL A 381 -30.21 -12.56 24.78
CA VAL A 381 -29.48 -13.83 24.70
C VAL A 381 -28.93 -14.07 23.30
N PHE A 382 -29.72 -13.74 22.27
CA PHE A 382 -29.27 -13.79 20.89
C PHE A 382 -28.04 -12.92 20.64
N LYS A 383 -28.00 -11.68 21.16
CA LYS A 383 -26.80 -10.83 21.09
C LYS A 383 -25.58 -11.50 21.70
N GLN A 384 -25.72 -12.15 22.85
CA GLN A 384 -24.64 -12.90 23.50
C GLN A 384 -24.17 -14.08 22.64
N LEU A 385 -25.10 -14.78 21.95
CA LEU A 385 -24.77 -15.87 21.06
C LEU A 385 -23.93 -15.40 19.85
N ILE A 386 -24.31 -14.29 19.22
CA ILE A 386 -23.54 -13.67 18.13
C ILE A 386 -22.15 -13.27 18.61
N VAL A 387 -22.04 -12.63 19.77
CA VAL A 387 -20.74 -12.27 20.37
C VAL A 387 -19.88 -13.50 20.65
N SER A 388 -20.49 -14.63 21.03
CA SER A 388 -19.75 -15.89 21.28
C SER A 388 -19.25 -16.51 19.97
N ILE A 389 -19.97 -16.37 18.87
CA ILE A 389 -19.48 -16.77 17.54
C ILE A 389 -18.28 -15.91 17.14
N ILE A 390 -18.35 -14.58 17.33
CA ILE A 390 -17.22 -13.66 17.07
C ILE A 390 -16.00 -14.06 17.91
N LYS A 391 -16.21 -14.48 19.16
CA LYS A 391 -15.13 -14.91 20.06
C LYS A 391 -14.35 -16.11 19.51
N ILE A 392 -14.98 -17.06 18.83
CA ILE A 392 -14.28 -18.20 18.21
C ILE A 392 -13.25 -17.70 17.20
N PHE A 393 -13.62 -16.72 16.37
CA PHE A 393 -12.69 -16.08 15.45
C PHE A 393 -11.58 -15.30 16.19
N GLU A 394 -11.93 -14.54 17.24
CA GLU A 394 -10.96 -13.80 18.04
C GLU A 394 -9.92 -14.74 18.67
N ASP A 395 -10.36 -15.86 19.22
CA ASP A 395 -9.51 -16.87 19.85
C ASP A 395 -8.59 -17.56 18.79
N ASP A 396 -9.14 -17.93 17.63
CA ASP A 396 -8.41 -18.52 16.51
C ASP A 396 -7.29 -17.60 16.02
N ARG A 397 -7.62 -16.37 15.69
CA ARG A 397 -6.67 -15.39 15.18
C ARG A 397 -5.59 -15.04 16.22
N SER A 398 -6.00 -14.93 17.49
CA SER A 398 -5.07 -14.64 18.59
C SER A 398 -4.10 -15.79 18.86
N LEU A 399 -4.54 -17.05 18.77
CA LEU A 399 -3.68 -18.22 18.92
C LEU A 399 -2.62 -18.23 17.82
N ILE A 400 -3.02 -18.08 16.56
CA ILE A 400 -2.10 -18.05 15.43
C ILE A 400 -1.07 -16.93 15.60
N ALA A 401 -1.52 -15.72 15.97
CA ALA A 401 -0.61 -14.59 16.18
C ALA A 401 0.40 -14.82 17.30
N ARG A 402 -0.01 -15.46 18.38
CA ARG A 402 0.90 -15.82 19.50
C ARG A 402 1.94 -16.83 19.06
N GLU A 403 1.54 -17.83 18.27
CA GLU A 403 2.45 -18.84 17.77
C GLU A 403 3.47 -18.24 16.77
N PHE A 404 3.05 -17.30 15.92
CA PHE A 404 3.98 -16.56 15.07
C PHE A 404 4.99 -15.73 15.86
N VAL A 405 4.55 -15.05 16.93
CA VAL A 405 5.46 -14.30 17.78
C VAL A 405 6.45 -15.23 18.48
N ALA A 406 5.99 -16.36 18.99
CA ALA A 406 6.85 -17.32 19.66
C ALA A 406 7.84 -18.01 18.70
N ASP A 407 7.45 -18.27 17.44
CA ASP A 407 8.35 -18.76 16.41
C ASP A 407 9.41 -17.71 16.00
N ASP A 408 9.00 -16.44 15.87
CA ASP A 408 9.91 -15.34 15.62
C ASP A 408 10.92 -15.13 16.77
N GLU A 409 10.48 -15.26 18.01
CA GLU A 409 11.36 -15.19 19.19
C GLU A 409 12.40 -16.32 19.20
N LEU A 410 12.02 -17.52 18.79
CA LEU A 410 12.96 -18.64 18.68
C LEU A 410 13.99 -18.45 17.57
N ARG A 411 13.56 -17.97 16.39
CA ARG A 411 14.44 -17.78 15.23
C ARG A 411 15.30 -16.51 15.34
N ASN A 412 14.78 -15.47 15.89
CA ASN A 412 15.37 -14.13 15.89
C ASN A 412 15.57 -13.56 17.31
N GLY A 413 15.71 -14.39 18.36
CA GLY A 413 15.75 -13.99 19.76
C GLY A 413 16.77 -12.89 20.04
N ALA A 414 18.01 -13.03 19.58
CA ALA A 414 19.05 -12.03 19.76
C ALA A 414 18.71 -10.66 19.15
N ALA A 415 18.02 -10.65 17.98
CA ALA A 415 17.57 -9.41 17.36
C ALA A 415 16.42 -8.77 18.15
N ARG A 416 15.52 -9.58 18.72
CA ARG A 416 14.40 -9.09 19.55
C ARG A 416 14.87 -8.54 20.90
N ASP A 417 15.89 -9.16 21.49
CA ASP A 417 16.49 -8.66 22.72
C ASP A 417 17.16 -7.29 22.49
N ARG A 418 17.79 -7.09 21.33
CA ARG A 418 18.32 -5.77 20.95
C ARG A 418 17.20 -4.74 20.77
N GLU A 419 16.14 -5.05 20.05
CA GLU A 419 14.98 -4.15 19.91
C GLU A 419 14.38 -3.76 21.27
N ARG A 420 14.23 -4.72 22.19
CA ARG A 420 13.73 -4.46 23.55
C ARG A 420 14.67 -3.56 24.34
N ALA A 421 16.00 -3.77 24.20
CA ALA A 421 17.00 -2.95 24.84
C ALA A 421 16.98 -1.51 24.28
N GLU A 422 16.84 -1.34 22.98
CA GLU A 422 16.70 -0.02 22.33
C GLU A 422 15.41 0.70 22.78
N GLU A 423 14.27 0.00 22.81
CA GLU A 423 13.00 0.57 23.30
C GLU A 423 13.09 0.99 24.79
N LEU A 424 13.78 0.19 25.61
CA LEU A 424 14.00 0.52 27.00
C LEU A 424 14.92 1.73 27.16
N ALA A 425 16.01 1.79 26.36
CA ALA A 425 16.93 2.91 26.36
C ALA A 425 16.20 4.22 25.98
N ASN A 426 15.40 4.21 24.90
CA ASN A 426 14.62 5.38 24.48
C ASN A 426 13.64 5.84 25.58
N LYS A 427 12.93 4.92 26.24
CA LYS A 427 12.06 5.27 27.38
C LYS A 427 12.81 5.87 28.56
N ILE A 428 14.01 5.37 28.85
CA ILE A 428 14.86 5.93 29.90
C ILE A 428 15.31 7.35 29.54
N ILE A 429 15.68 7.59 28.27
CA ILE A 429 16.08 8.92 27.77
C ILE A 429 14.89 9.90 27.83
N GLU A 430 13.71 9.50 27.39
CA GLU A 430 12.50 10.32 27.44
C GLU A 430 12.08 10.67 28.88
N ASN A 431 12.07 9.68 29.77
CA ASN A 431 11.70 9.89 31.17
C ASN A 431 12.73 10.73 31.93
N SER A 432 14.02 10.59 31.61
CA SER A 432 15.08 11.32 32.30
C SER A 432 15.22 12.78 31.84
N LYS A 433 14.78 13.14 30.63
CA LYS A 433 14.66 14.55 30.20
C LYS A 433 13.80 15.39 31.15
N SER A 434 12.80 14.77 31.78
CA SER A 434 11.93 15.44 32.76
C SER A 434 12.48 15.43 34.21
N THR A 435 13.46 14.58 34.51
CA THR A 435 13.95 14.36 35.90
C THR A 435 15.36 14.92 36.11
N LEU A 436 16.17 15.10 35.08
CA LEU A 436 17.54 15.62 35.12
C LEU A 436 17.66 17.09 35.58
N GLU A 437 16.57 17.84 35.56
CA GLU A 437 16.55 19.20 36.16
C GLU A 437 16.65 19.19 37.70
N LYS A 438 16.61 18.03 38.35
CA LYS A 438 16.48 17.91 39.83
C LYS A 438 17.51 17.09 40.56
N SER A 439 18.44 16.36 39.93
CA SER A 439 19.44 15.57 40.69
C SER A 439 20.82 15.58 40.01
N THR A 440 21.81 16.17 40.72
CA THR A 440 23.23 16.25 40.33
C THR A 440 24.06 15.12 40.92
N ASP A 441 23.49 14.01 41.36
CA ASP A 441 24.26 12.91 41.96
C ASP A 441 24.70 11.89 40.88
N GLU A 442 25.98 12.01 40.48
CA GLU A 442 26.63 11.13 39.50
C GLU A 442 26.69 9.65 39.91
N ASN A 443 26.49 9.34 41.21
CA ASN A 443 26.53 7.99 41.72
C ASN A 443 25.15 7.28 41.68
N SER A 444 24.07 8.00 41.35
CA SER A 444 22.73 7.42 41.30
C SER A 444 22.61 6.37 40.17
N THR A 445 21.87 5.31 40.44
CA THR A 445 21.60 4.25 39.45
C THR A 445 20.89 4.80 38.24
N ASP A 446 20.04 5.80 38.41
CA ASP A 446 19.28 6.45 37.32
C ASP A 446 20.20 7.27 36.40
N TYR A 447 21.20 7.98 36.94
CA TYR A 447 22.22 8.68 36.14
C TYR A 447 23.04 7.71 35.29
N LYS A 448 23.48 6.57 35.87
CA LYS A 448 24.24 5.55 35.15
C LYS A 448 23.42 4.88 34.06
N LEU A 449 22.14 4.61 34.29
CA LEU A 449 21.23 4.08 33.29
C LEU A 449 20.99 5.07 32.14
N HIS A 450 20.84 6.36 32.48
CA HIS A 450 20.70 7.41 31.47
C HIS A 450 21.96 7.51 30.58
N LEU A 451 23.14 7.50 31.18
CA LEU A 451 24.40 7.55 30.45
C LEU A 451 24.57 6.34 29.52
N LEU A 452 24.22 5.13 29.99
CA LEU A 452 24.21 3.92 29.19
C LEU A 452 23.21 4.01 28.02
N ALA A 453 22.03 4.57 28.25
CA ALA A 453 21.03 4.77 27.22
C ALA A 453 21.49 5.74 26.13
N VAL A 454 22.11 6.86 26.51
CA VAL A 454 22.68 7.85 25.58
C VAL A 454 23.84 7.24 24.76
N VAL A 455 24.73 6.47 25.39
CA VAL A 455 25.81 5.77 24.66
C VAL A 455 25.26 4.74 23.69
N ASN A 456 24.17 4.04 24.06
CA ASN A 456 23.54 3.08 23.17
C ASN A 456 22.87 3.76 21.97
N GLU A 457 22.24 4.92 22.17
CA GLU A 457 21.66 5.74 21.09
C GLU A 457 22.75 6.20 20.11
N GLN A 458 23.87 6.72 20.63
CA GLN A 458 25.02 7.12 19.80
C GLN A 458 25.59 5.97 18.98
N LYS A 459 25.75 4.78 19.59
CA LYS A 459 26.21 3.58 18.87
C LYS A 459 25.20 3.11 17.82
N THR A 460 23.93 3.23 18.09
CA THR A 460 22.88 2.85 17.15
C THR A 460 22.89 3.77 15.92
N GLU A 461 23.11 5.08 16.12
CA GLU A 461 23.24 6.05 15.05
C GLU A 461 24.52 5.81 14.22
N GLU A 462 25.65 5.54 14.89
CA GLU A 462 26.92 5.17 14.23
C GLU A 462 26.76 3.90 13.38
N ILE A 463 26.12 2.87 13.90
CA ILE A 463 25.85 1.62 13.14
C ILE A 463 24.94 1.90 11.93
N LYS A 464 23.99 2.81 12.05
CA LYS A 464 23.11 3.18 10.93
C LYS A 464 23.90 3.87 9.82
N LEU A 465 24.74 4.84 10.17
CA LEU A 465 25.64 5.51 9.24
C LEU A 465 26.59 4.53 8.55
N LEU A 466 27.23 3.63 9.31
CA LEU A 466 28.11 2.60 8.76
C LEU A 466 27.39 1.63 7.80
N ARG A 467 26.12 1.30 8.07
CA ARG A 467 25.31 0.47 7.16
C ARG A 467 24.95 1.18 5.86
N GLU A 468 24.66 2.47 5.91
CA GLU A 468 24.41 3.28 4.72
C GLU A 468 25.68 3.38 3.87
N GLU A 469 26.82 3.64 4.48
CA GLU A 469 28.12 3.62 3.83
C GLU A 469 28.42 2.26 3.20
N GLN A 470 28.19 1.16 3.92
CA GLN A 470 28.38 -0.20 3.39
C GLN A 470 27.48 -0.48 2.16
N LYS A 471 26.26 0.05 2.11
CA LYS A 471 25.38 -0.08 0.94
C LYS A 471 25.98 0.63 -0.28
N ILE A 472 26.50 1.84 -0.08
CA ILE A 472 27.15 2.61 -1.14
C ILE A 472 28.40 1.87 -1.64
N LEU A 473 29.24 1.39 -0.72
CA LEU A 473 30.42 0.61 -1.07
C LEU A 473 30.10 -0.69 -1.83
N ARG A 474 29.04 -1.39 -1.46
CA ARG A 474 28.56 -2.58 -2.20
C ARG A 474 28.10 -2.23 -3.62
N ALA A 475 27.40 -1.13 -3.79
CA ALA A 475 26.97 -0.67 -5.12
C ALA A 475 28.17 -0.32 -5.99
N LEU A 476 29.18 0.37 -5.44
CA LEU A 476 30.44 0.70 -6.12
C LEU A 476 31.27 -0.55 -6.46
N ALA A 477 31.35 -1.52 -5.55
CA ALA A 477 32.04 -2.79 -5.79
C ALA A 477 31.37 -3.62 -6.89
N SER A 478 30.03 -3.64 -6.93
CA SER A 478 29.25 -4.30 -8.00
C SER A 478 29.51 -3.64 -9.36
N SER A 479 29.50 -2.31 -9.41
CA SER A 479 29.81 -1.53 -10.63
C SER A 479 31.27 -1.75 -11.06
N GLY A 480 32.20 -1.81 -10.12
CA GLY A 480 33.62 -2.12 -10.40
C GLY A 480 33.83 -3.54 -10.95
N LEU A 481 33.11 -4.54 -10.44
CA LEU A 481 33.15 -5.91 -10.97
C LEU A 481 32.60 -5.99 -12.39
N MET A 482 31.51 -5.26 -12.68
CA MET A 482 30.91 -5.19 -14.01
C MET A 482 31.86 -4.50 -14.98
N LEU A 483 32.47 -3.37 -14.61
CA LEU A 483 33.51 -2.67 -15.39
C LEU A 483 34.73 -3.58 -15.64
N ALA A 484 35.17 -4.38 -14.66
CA ALA A 484 36.27 -5.31 -14.83
C ALA A 484 35.97 -6.43 -15.86
N SER A 485 34.73 -6.93 -15.88
CA SER A 485 34.28 -7.91 -16.86
C SER A 485 34.24 -7.29 -18.26
N PHE A 486 33.64 -6.10 -18.40
CA PHE A 486 33.62 -5.37 -19.65
C PHE A 486 35.05 -5.01 -20.15
N ALA A 487 35.94 -4.60 -19.26
CA ALA A 487 37.32 -4.28 -19.60
C ALA A 487 38.07 -5.46 -20.21
N HIS A 488 37.85 -6.67 -19.69
CA HIS A 488 38.41 -7.89 -20.25
C HIS A 488 37.89 -8.19 -21.66
N ASP A 489 36.59 -8.02 -21.89
CA ASP A 489 36.00 -8.28 -23.20
C ASP A 489 36.37 -7.19 -24.22
N LEU A 490 36.47 -5.94 -23.76
CA LEU A 490 36.92 -4.82 -24.57
C LEU A 490 38.42 -4.93 -24.92
N SER A 491 39.26 -5.50 -24.06
CA SER A 491 40.67 -5.75 -24.36
C SER A 491 40.84 -6.70 -25.56
N LYS A 492 40.01 -7.74 -25.66
CA LYS A 492 40.02 -8.65 -26.83
C LYS A 492 39.61 -7.98 -28.13
N LEU A 493 38.67 -7.03 -28.04
CA LEU A 493 38.26 -6.21 -29.20
C LEU A 493 39.40 -5.26 -29.63
N ASN A 494 40.10 -4.70 -28.62
CA ASN A 494 41.21 -3.78 -28.86
C ASN A 494 42.33 -4.40 -29.69
N ASP A 495 42.73 -5.64 -29.40
CA ASP A 495 43.76 -6.35 -30.14
C ASP A 495 43.40 -6.57 -31.64
N SER A 496 42.11 -6.55 -31.98
CA SER A 496 41.62 -6.69 -33.37
C SER A 496 41.61 -5.37 -34.14
N LEU A 497 41.69 -4.21 -33.44
CA LEU A 497 41.60 -2.90 -34.07
C LEU A 497 42.94 -2.45 -34.69
N ASP A 498 44.08 -2.91 -34.17
CA ASP A 498 45.39 -2.41 -34.53
C ASP A 498 45.79 -2.65 -36.04
N TYR A 499 45.37 -3.77 -36.60
CA TYR A 499 45.80 -4.19 -37.94
C TYR A 499 44.73 -4.06 -39.04
N ARG A 500 43.50 -3.78 -38.70
CA ARG A 500 42.40 -3.83 -39.70
C ARG A 500 42.47 -2.76 -40.76
N TYR A 501 42.83 -1.55 -40.41
CA TYR A 501 42.90 -0.42 -41.34
C TYR A 501 44.10 -0.53 -42.25
N ASP A 502 45.27 -0.89 -41.74
CA ASP A 502 46.49 -1.09 -42.54
C ASP A 502 46.31 -2.22 -43.56
N LYS A 503 45.60 -3.28 -43.20
CA LYS A 503 45.24 -4.36 -44.10
C LYS A 503 44.29 -3.90 -45.21
N ILE A 504 43.30 -3.08 -44.90
CA ILE A 504 42.35 -2.53 -45.88
C ILE A 504 43.09 -1.54 -46.80
N ILE A 505 43.89 -0.63 -46.25
CA ILE A 505 44.67 0.33 -47.01
C ILE A 505 45.62 -0.40 -47.99
N ASN A 506 46.32 -1.44 -47.55
CA ASN A 506 47.21 -2.22 -48.39
C ASN A 506 46.46 -2.93 -49.53
N LEU A 507 45.26 -3.51 -49.24
CA LEU A 507 44.42 -4.12 -50.28
C LEU A 507 43.86 -3.10 -51.28
N LEU A 508 43.61 -1.88 -50.85
CA LEU A 508 43.20 -0.78 -51.78
C LEU A 508 44.38 -0.34 -52.62
N ASN A 509 45.58 -0.15 -52.07
CA ASN A 509 46.79 0.25 -52.78
C ASN A 509 47.18 -0.74 -53.88
N ASP A 510 46.82 -2.04 -53.75
CA ASP A 510 47.03 -3.06 -54.78
C ASP A 510 46.15 -2.86 -56.02
N LYS A 511 45.08 -2.07 -55.95
CA LYS A 511 44.09 -1.90 -57.03
C LYS A 511 43.87 -0.47 -57.51
N ILE A 512 44.07 0.52 -56.64
CA ILE A 512 43.82 1.94 -56.88
C ILE A 512 44.87 2.77 -56.15
N SER A 513 45.24 3.96 -56.70
CA SER A 513 46.17 4.89 -56.10
C SER A 513 45.43 5.97 -55.28
N GLU A 514 46.01 6.43 -54.17
CA GLU A 514 45.46 7.56 -53.38
C GLU A 514 45.40 8.85 -54.22
N GLU A 515 46.30 8.99 -55.23
CA GLU A 515 46.35 10.12 -56.15
C GLU A 515 45.18 10.19 -57.11
N ASP A 516 44.47 9.06 -57.34
CA ASP A 516 43.29 9.01 -58.25
C ASP A 516 42.05 9.67 -57.65
N PHE A 517 42.10 10.08 -56.35
CA PHE A 517 40.95 10.62 -55.62
C PHE A 517 41.18 12.10 -55.26
N PRO A 518 40.08 12.91 -55.22
CA PRO A 518 40.19 14.31 -54.81
C PRO A 518 40.58 14.44 -53.34
N GLU A 519 41.23 15.54 -53.00
CA GLU A 519 41.60 15.87 -51.59
C GLU A 519 40.38 16.11 -50.69
N GLU A 520 39.16 16.12 -51.25
CA GLU A 520 37.94 16.20 -50.47
C GLU A 520 37.73 14.92 -49.66
N ARG A 521 37.80 15.07 -48.33
CA ARG A 521 37.73 14.01 -47.33
C ARG A 521 36.57 13.01 -47.52
N ARG A 522 35.39 13.46 -47.99
CA ARG A 522 34.21 12.61 -48.16
C ARG A 522 34.24 11.78 -49.45
N LYS A 523 35.13 12.05 -50.34
CA LYS A 523 35.23 11.38 -51.68
C LYS A 523 36.50 10.54 -51.82
N ASN A 524 37.40 10.57 -50.80
CA ASN A 524 38.65 9.84 -50.83
C ASN A 524 38.62 8.71 -49.74
N PRO A 525 38.60 7.41 -50.16
CA PRO A 525 38.51 6.28 -49.24
C PRO A 525 39.74 6.16 -48.35
N PHE A 526 40.94 6.55 -48.78
CA PHE A 526 42.15 6.52 -47.97
C PHE A 526 42.07 7.52 -46.82
N LEU A 527 41.60 8.73 -47.09
CA LEU A 527 41.40 9.76 -46.08
C LEU A 527 40.32 9.36 -45.06
N LEU A 528 39.25 8.71 -45.50
CA LEU A 528 38.20 8.17 -44.62
C LEU A 528 38.74 7.07 -43.71
N LEU A 529 39.55 6.16 -44.26
CA LEU A 529 40.18 5.09 -43.45
C LEU A 529 41.21 5.62 -42.47
N LYS A 530 42.02 6.63 -42.85
CA LYS A 530 42.94 7.33 -41.95
C LYS A 530 42.18 7.95 -40.77
N GLN A 531 41.06 8.64 -41.05
CA GLN A 531 40.23 9.24 -40.01
C GLN A 531 39.56 8.18 -39.10
N ALA A 532 39.07 7.07 -39.68
CA ALA A 532 38.51 5.99 -38.87
C ALA A 532 39.58 5.38 -37.98
N LYS A 533 40.82 5.17 -38.46
CA LYS A 533 41.96 4.71 -37.65
C LYS A 533 42.28 5.68 -36.51
N GLU A 534 42.28 6.99 -36.77
CA GLU A 534 42.50 8.01 -35.70
C GLU A 534 41.40 7.96 -34.64
N ASN A 535 40.15 7.81 -35.04
CA ASN A 535 39.01 7.71 -34.10
C ASN A 535 39.09 6.43 -33.24
N ASP A 536 39.45 5.31 -33.86
CA ASP A 536 39.64 4.05 -33.15
C ASP A 536 40.83 4.11 -32.20
N LEU A 537 41.95 4.75 -32.56
CA LEU A 537 43.06 5.02 -31.68
C LEU A 537 42.69 5.87 -30.44
N LYS A 538 41.79 6.85 -30.66
CA LYS A 538 41.22 7.60 -29.50
C LYS A 538 40.41 6.68 -28.60
N MET A 539 39.56 5.83 -29.14
CA MET A 539 38.76 4.86 -28.42
C MET A 539 39.63 3.84 -27.67
N GLN A 540 40.72 3.35 -28.28
CA GLN A 540 41.69 2.49 -27.65
C GLN A 540 42.36 3.13 -26.43
N ARG A 541 42.72 4.41 -26.51
CA ARG A 541 43.27 5.14 -25.36
C ARG A 541 42.31 5.20 -24.19
N TRP A 542 41.02 5.45 -24.47
CA TRP A 542 39.95 5.41 -23.46
C TRP A 542 39.74 4.03 -22.85
N LEU A 543 39.80 2.97 -23.65
CA LEU A 543 39.66 1.59 -23.19
C LEU A 543 40.87 1.16 -22.31
N ASN A 544 42.11 1.51 -22.73
CA ASN A 544 43.32 1.26 -21.97
C ASN A 544 43.34 2.02 -20.65
N PHE A 545 42.83 3.25 -20.63
CA PHE A 545 42.62 4.03 -19.43
C PHE A 545 41.67 3.30 -18.43
N SER A 546 40.50 2.87 -18.91
CA SER A 546 39.53 2.16 -18.07
C SER A 546 40.03 0.81 -17.53
N THR A 547 40.81 0.06 -18.31
CA THR A 547 41.37 -1.24 -17.91
C THR A 547 42.54 -1.11 -16.92
N ASN A 548 43.33 -0.02 -16.98
CA ASN A 548 44.44 0.21 -16.05
C ASN A 548 43.98 0.48 -14.60
N ILE A 549 42.74 0.94 -14.41
CA ILE A 549 42.14 1.17 -13.08
C ILE A 549 41.95 -0.14 -12.29
N VAL A 550 41.82 -1.28 -12.97
CA VAL A 550 41.37 -2.57 -12.35
C VAL A 550 42.53 -3.53 -12.05
N LYS A 551 43.79 -3.19 -12.32
CA LYS A 551 44.94 -4.08 -12.14
C LYS A 551 45.11 -4.55 -10.68
N LYS A 552 45.29 -5.86 -10.47
CA LYS A 552 45.44 -6.51 -9.15
C LYS A 552 46.63 -6.00 -8.30
N ASP A 553 47.73 -5.56 -8.93
CA ASP A 553 48.95 -5.12 -8.22
C ASP A 553 48.75 -3.82 -7.44
N LYS A 554 47.77 -2.99 -7.79
CA LYS A 554 47.51 -1.70 -7.11
C LYS A 554 46.80 -1.89 -5.76
N ARG A 555 46.40 -3.09 -5.40
CA ARG A 555 45.71 -3.45 -4.14
C ARG A 555 46.67 -3.89 -3.02
N LYS A 556 47.98 -3.65 -3.17
CA LYS A 556 48.96 -3.90 -2.14
C LYS A 556 49.52 -2.58 -1.62
N ARG A 557 49.63 -2.40 -0.31
CA ARG A 557 50.30 -1.22 0.29
C ARG A 557 51.76 -1.23 -0.09
N LYS A 558 52.21 -0.20 -0.75
CA LYS A 558 53.61 0.04 -1.13
C LYS A 558 54.03 1.47 -0.83
N THR A 559 55.31 1.73 -0.87
CA THR A 559 55.84 3.10 -0.79
C THR A 559 55.58 3.78 -2.12
N ILE A 560 54.82 4.86 -2.09
CA ILE A 560 54.47 5.69 -3.24
C ILE A 560 55.28 6.97 -3.10
N CYS A 561 56.18 7.22 -4.05
CA CYS A 561 56.90 8.49 -4.17
C CYS A 561 56.06 9.42 -5.05
N PHE A 562 55.77 10.64 -4.59
CA PHE A 562 54.85 11.56 -5.23
C PHE A 562 55.32 12.01 -6.62
N ALA A 563 56.61 12.40 -6.81
CA ALA A 563 57.10 12.86 -8.11
C ALA A 563 57.02 11.78 -9.20
N PRO A 564 57.52 10.52 -9.03
CA PRO A 564 57.33 9.47 -9.98
C PRO A 564 55.85 9.10 -10.21
N TYR A 565 54.98 9.25 -9.21
CA TYR A 565 53.56 9.00 -9.34
C TYR A 565 52.91 10.02 -10.26
N PHE A 566 53.19 11.34 -10.10
CA PHE A 566 52.58 12.37 -10.96
C PHE A 566 53.15 12.33 -12.38
N ASN A 567 54.41 11.98 -12.60
CA ASN A 567 54.93 11.71 -13.94
C ASN A 567 54.11 10.62 -14.66
N LYS A 568 53.86 9.50 -13.97
CA LYS A 568 53.04 8.40 -14.48
C LYS A 568 51.59 8.80 -14.72
N LEU A 569 51.04 9.66 -13.83
CA LEU A 569 49.69 10.18 -13.95
C LEU A 569 49.56 11.08 -15.19
N GLU A 570 50.57 11.97 -15.44
CA GLU A 570 50.64 12.78 -16.64
C GLU A 570 50.68 11.93 -17.91
N ASP A 571 51.53 10.90 -17.96
CA ASP A 571 51.57 9.96 -19.09
C ASP A 571 50.20 9.34 -19.41
N VAL A 572 49.46 8.90 -18.35
CA VAL A 572 48.15 8.31 -18.50
C VAL A 572 47.13 9.29 -19.07
N TRP A 573 47.17 10.56 -18.67
CA TRP A 573 46.22 11.59 -19.06
C TRP A 573 46.69 12.44 -20.25
N SER A 574 47.95 12.30 -20.72
CA SER A 574 48.57 13.10 -21.76
C SER A 574 47.74 13.29 -23.02
N GLY A 575 47.11 12.21 -23.51
CA GLY A 575 46.26 12.25 -24.68
C GLY A 575 45.03 13.15 -24.52
N LEU A 576 44.42 13.16 -23.36
CA LEU A 576 43.25 13.99 -23.03
C LEU A 576 43.67 15.44 -22.75
N PHE A 577 44.79 15.64 -22.09
CA PHE A 577 45.33 16.97 -21.84
C PHE A 577 45.64 17.67 -23.15
N LEU A 578 46.30 16.99 -24.09
CA LEU A 578 46.62 17.53 -25.42
C LEU A 578 45.33 17.84 -26.24
N GLU A 579 44.33 16.90 -26.25
CA GLU A 579 43.07 17.08 -26.97
C GLU A 579 42.26 18.28 -26.46
N ARG A 580 42.32 18.55 -25.14
CA ARG A 580 41.56 19.61 -24.49
C ARG A 580 42.34 20.87 -24.23
N ASN A 581 43.59 20.92 -24.69
CA ASN A 581 44.50 22.02 -24.47
C ASN A 581 44.66 22.38 -23.00
N ILE A 582 44.95 21.37 -22.16
CA ILE A 582 45.13 21.49 -20.71
C ILE A 582 46.60 21.35 -20.39
N HIS A 583 47.15 22.31 -19.67
CA HIS A 583 48.49 22.26 -19.09
C HIS A 583 48.45 21.62 -17.71
N PHE A 584 49.25 20.55 -17.50
CA PHE A 584 49.35 19.88 -16.21
C PHE A 584 50.71 20.15 -15.61
N ASP A 585 50.77 20.99 -14.58
CA ASP A 585 52.00 21.38 -13.90
C ASP A 585 52.14 20.67 -12.55
N HIS A 586 53.18 19.89 -12.41
CA HIS A 586 53.61 19.26 -11.17
C HIS A 586 55.09 19.51 -10.85
N SER A 587 55.64 20.61 -11.34
CA SER A 587 57.03 20.99 -11.15
C SER A 587 57.39 21.28 -9.68
N ASN A 588 56.41 21.63 -8.84
CA ASN A 588 56.56 21.93 -7.43
C ASN A 588 56.26 20.73 -6.52
N VAL A 589 56.61 19.52 -6.94
CA VAL A 589 56.48 18.28 -6.12
C VAL A 589 57.82 17.93 -5.49
N ASP A 590 57.87 17.85 -4.15
CA ASP A 590 59.08 17.46 -3.41
C ASP A 590 59.50 16.01 -3.76
N ASP A 591 60.66 15.84 -4.34
CA ASP A 591 61.24 14.55 -4.75
C ASP A 591 61.42 13.57 -3.58
N LYS A 592 61.49 14.07 -2.34
CA LYS A 592 61.64 13.28 -1.12
C LYS A 592 60.32 12.90 -0.48
N ALA A 593 59.20 13.39 -1.01
CA ALA A 593 57.87 13.06 -0.47
C ALA A 593 57.47 11.63 -0.84
N PHE A 594 57.21 10.81 0.16
CA PHE A 594 56.73 9.46 -0.02
C PHE A 594 55.75 9.06 1.09
N LEU A 595 54.79 8.23 0.74
CA LEU A 595 53.77 7.69 1.67
C LEU A 595 53.60 6.19 1.45
N ARG A 596 53.33 5.43 2.52
CA ARG A 596 52.97 4.01 2.41
C ARG A 596 51.43 3.84 2.33
N ALA A 597 50.97 3.70 1.11
CA ALA A 597 49.53 3.61 0.82
C ALA A 597 49.23 2.56 -0.30
N PHE A 598 47.96 2.39 -0.61
CA PHE A 598 47.55 1.67 -1.82
C PHE A 598 47.60 2.62 -3.02
N GLU A 599 48.22 2.22 -4.13
CA GLU A 599 48.25 3.04 -5.35
C GLU A 599 46.85 3.32 -5.90
N ILE A 600 45.91 2.40 -5.70
CA ILE A 600 44.51 2.58 -6.12
C ILE A 600 43.81 3.74 -5.38
N ASP A 601 44.21 4.03 -4.14
CA ASP A 601 43.66 5.13 -3.36
C ASP A 601 44.08 6.47 -3.99
N PHE A 602 45.35 6.60 -4.35
CA PHE A 602 45.88 7.78 -5.04
C PHE A 602 45.22 7.96 -6.41
N ASP A 603 45.14 6.88 -7.20
CA ASP A 603 44.45 6.92 -8.49
C ASP A 603 42.98 7.36 -8.31
N SER A 604 42.28 6.87 -7.33
CA SER A 604 40.90 7.25 -7.06
C SER A 604 40.77 8.72 -6.69
N ILE A 605 41.64 9.23 -5.86
CA ILE A 605 41.64 10.64 -5.48
C ILE A 605 41.90 11.52 -6.70
N PHE A 606 43.02 11.34 -7.40
CA PHE A 606 43.44 12.24 -8.47
C PHE A 606 42.61 12.10 -9.74
N TYR A 607 42.10 10.89 -10.05
CA TYR A 607 41.19 10.68 -11.18
C TYR A 607 39.89 11.44 -11.00
N ASN A 608 39.31 11.44 -9.79
CA ASN A 608 38.13 12.22 -9.49
C ASN A 608 38.40 13.73 -9.57
N LEU A 609 39.51 14.20 -9.08
CA LEU A 609 39.88 15.62 -9.17
C LEU A 609 40.09 16.05 -10.63
N ILE A 610 40.91 15.32 -11.40
CA ILE A 610 41.19 15.62 -12.81
C ILE A 610 39.93 15.55 -13.66
N SER A 611 39.14 14.53 -13.47
CA SER A 611 37.84 14.38 -14.22
C SER A 611 36.90 15.56 -13.97
N ASN A 612 36.79 15.99 -12.71
CA ASN A 612 35.99 17.16 -12.35
C ASN A 612 36.54 18.45 -12.97
N SER A 613 37.87 18.66 -12.99
CA SER A 613 38.49 19.82 -13.62
C SER A 613 38.28 19.82 -15.14
N ILE A 614 38.44 18.67 -15.82
CA ILE A 614 38.20 18.56 -17.28
C ILE A 614 36.75 18.92 -17.62
N GLU A 615 35.77 18.45 -16.82
CA GLU A 615 34.37 18.78 -17.01
C GLU A 615 34.07 20.26 -16.71
N ALA A 616 34.75 20.84 -15.70
CA ALA A 616 34.62 22.24 -15.36
C ALA A 616 35.17 23.14 -16.50
N PHE A 617 36.26 22.75 -17.13
CA PHE A 617 36.81 23.46 -18.30
C PHE A 617 35.87 23.46 -19.53
N VAL A 618 35.00 22.46 -19.70
CA VAL A 618 34.00 22.47 -20.76
C VAL A 618 32.95 23.58 -20.55
N ARG A 619 32.75 24.00 -19.31
CA ARG A 619 31.76 25.05 -18.95
C ARG A 619 32.36 26.45 -18.97
N LEU A 620 33.68 26.60 -19.15
CA LEU A 620 34.32 27.88 -19.28
C LEU A 620 33.87 28.60 -20.53
N ARG A 621 33.24 29.78 -20.36
CA ARG A 621 32.78 30.66 -21.45
C ARG A 621 33.83 31.64 -21.93
N GLU A 622 34.95 31.80 -21.18
CA GLU A 622 36.05 32.70 -21.47
C GLU A 622 37.19 31.91 -22.08
N GLU A 623 37.93 32.55 -23.01
CA GLU A 623 39.21 32.05 -23.51
C GLU A 623 40.28 32.25 -22.45
N ARG A 624 40.39 31.30 -21.54
CA ARG A 624 41.37 31.27 -20.45
C ARG A 624 42.23 30.02 -20.63
N GLU A 625 43.52 30.12 -20.28
CA GLU A 625 44.41 28.95 -20.25
C GLU A 625 43.85 27.91 -19.24
N ARG A 626 43.80 26.68 -19.69
CA ARG A 626 43.31 25.56 -18.87
C ARG A 626 44.50 24.92 -18.20
N GLU A 627 44.62 25.11 -16.92
CA GLU A 627 45.76 24.67 -16.13
C GLU A 627 45.31 23.84 -14.93
N ILE A 628 46.00 22.76 -14.66
CA ILE A 628 45.91 21.96 -13.43
C ILE A 628 47.29 21.97 -12.79
N VAL A 629 47.38 22.45 -11.57
CA VAL A 629 48.61 22.55 -10.81
C VAL A 629 48.58 21.65 -9.60
N VAL A 630 49.60 20.81 -9.44
CA VAL A 630 49.79 19.97 -8.25
C VAL A 630 51.12 20.32 -7.59
N SER A 631 51.08 20.66 -6.32
CA SER A 631 52.27 20.85 -5.52
C SER A 631 52.30 19.95 -4.30
N VAL A 632 53.47 19.48 -3.91
CA VAL A 632 53.65 18.64 -2.71
C VAL A 632 54.80 19.20 -1.90
N GLU A 633 54.49 19.52 -0.66
CA GLU A 633 55.48 20.03 0.32
C GLU A 633 55.58 19.06 1.49
N THR A 634 56.83 18.76 1.89
CA THR A 634 57.07 17.94 3.07
C THR A 634 57.48 18.84 4.23
N THR A 635 56.69 18.85 5.30
CA THR A 635 57.00 19.52 6.55
C THR A 635 57.48 18.52 7.61
N GLU A 636 57.93 18.98 8.77
CA GLU A 636 58.33 18.08 9.87
C GLU A 636 57.22 17.17 10.35
N ARG A 637 55.95 17.53 10.15
CA ARG A 637 54.77 16.81 10.72
C ARG A 637 53.83 16.22 9.69
N ALA A 638 53.88 16.68 8.44
CA ALA A 638 52.93 16.28 7.41
C ALA A 638 53.51 16.45 5.99
N ILE A 639 52.97 15.67 5.07
CA ILE A 639 53.07 15.87 3.62
C ILE A 639 51.78 16.57 3.18
N ILE A 640 51.96 17.74 2.57
CA ILE A 640 50.85 18.59 2.13
C ILE A 640 50.79 18.52 0.61
N CYS A 641 49.76 17.89 0.08
CA CYS A 641 49.48 17.84 -1.36
C CYS A 641 48.38 18.84 -1.69
N THR A 642 48.69 19.82 -2.53
CA THR A 642 47.78 20.86 -2.97
C THR A 642 47.46 20.66 -4.44
N TYR A 643 46.16 20.55 -4.77
CA TYR A 643 45.63 20.48 -6.12
C TYR A 643 44.84 21.75 -6.44
N ARG A 644 45.06 22.34 -7.60
CA ARG A 644 44.34 23.53 -8.09
C ARG A 644 44.03 23.40 -9.57
N ASP A 645 42.92 23.98 -10.01
CA ASP A 645 42.61 24.16 -11.43
C ASP A 645 42.24 25.61 -11.75
N SER A 646 42.33 25.99 -13.00
CA SER A 646 41.94 27.30 -13.52
C SER A 646 40.49 27.37 -13.99
N GLY A 647 39.62 26.42 -13.57
CA GLY A 647 38.22 26.33 -13.95
C GLY A 647 37.33 27.43 -13.37
N PRO A 648 36.02 27.35 -13.49
CA PRO A 648 35.09 28.35 -12.97
C PRO A 648 34.97 28.32 -11.43
N GLY A 649 35.56 27.34 -10.76
CA GLY A 649 35.42 27.14 -9.32
C GLY A 649 34.11 26.44 -8.92
N LEU A 650 33.74 26.58 -7.66
CA LEU A 650 32.47 26.05 -7.14
C LEU A 650 31.29 26.90 -7.62
N SER A 651 30.16 26.27 -7.87
CA SER A 651 28.92 26.97 -8.23
C SER A 651 28.47 27.89 -7.09
N GLU A 652 27.99 29.09 -7.43
CA GLU A 652 27.39 30.04 -6.48
C GLU A 652 26.12 29.49 -5.81
N ASP A 653 25.49 28.49 -6.40
CA ASP A 653 24.29 27.83 -5.84
C ASP A 653 24.60 26.95 -4.61
N ILE A 654 25.88 26.71 -4.30
CA ILE A 654 26.30 25.89 -3.16
C ILE A 654 26.34 26.75 -1.90
N ALA A 655 25.32 26.63 -1.05
CA ALA A 655 25.21 27.42 0.19
C ALA A 655 26.36 27.16 1.18
N ASN A 656 26.80 25.91 1.31
CA ASN A 656 27.95 25.53 2.13
C ASN A 656 28.97 24.76 1.27
N PRO A 657 30.17 25.30 1.05
CA PRO A 657 31.20 24.65 0.23
C PRO A 657 31.55 23.21 0.64
N ASN A 658 31.38 22.86 1.91
CA ASN A 658 31.66 21.50 2.39
C ASN A 658 30.61 20.49 1.98
N ASP A 659 29.46 20.90 1.46
CA ASP A 659 28.40 19.98 1.00
C ASP A 659 28.83 19.16 -0.23
N ILE A 660 29.87 19.62 -0.96
CA ILE A 660 30.46 18.83 -2.05
C ILE A 660 31.01 17.47 -1.59
N PHE A 661 31.31 17.32 -0.31
CA PHE A 661 31.78 16.08 0.29
C PHE A 661 30.66 15.17 0.81
N GLN A 662 29.41 15.54 0.66
CA GLN A 662 28.27 14.67 1.00
C GLN A 662 28.05 13.64 -0.12
N PRO A 663 27.69 12.40 0.20
CA PRO A 663 27.37 11.40 -0.81
C PRO A 663 26.15 11.81 -1.62
N LEU A 664 26.19 11.56 -2.93
CA LEU A 664 25.13 11.87 -3.90
C LEU A 664 24.87 13.37 -4.11
N PHE A 665 25.72 14.24 -3.57
CA PHE A 665 25.62 15.68 -3.84
C PHE A 665 26.19 16.02 -5.22
N THR A 666 25.37 16.56 -6.09
CA THR A 666 25.79 16.99 -7.44
C THR A 666 25.09 18.28 -7.85
N THR A 667 25.85 19.17 -8.50
CA THR A 667 25.32 20.37 -9.18
C THR A 667 25.30 20.21 -10.70
N LYS A 668 25.62 19.00 -11.19
CA LYS A 668 25.71 18.72 -12.64
C LYS A 668 24.31 18.41 -13.18
N ARG A 669 23.83 19.27 -14.11
CA ARG A 669 22.54 19.10 -14.78
C ARG A 669 22.71 19.02 -16.28
N SER A 670 21.87 18.22 -16.95
CA SER A 670 21.79 18.16 -18.40
C SER A 670 21.34 19.49 -18.97
N THR A 671 22.05 20.00 -19.95
CA THR A 671 21.66 21.22 -20.68
C THR A 671 20.40 21.03 -21.54
N SER A 672 20.04 19.78 -21.87
CA SER A 672 18.89 19.45 -22.71
C SER A 672 17.65 19.03 -21.92
N THR A 673 17.80 18.33 -20.77
CA THR A 673 16.69 17.78 -19.99
C THR A 673 16.54 18.43 -18.61
N GLY A 674 17.55 19.17 -18.11
CA GLY A 674 17.55 19.72 -16.77
C GLY A 674 17.75 18.68 -15.64
N GLU A 675 17.86 17.40 -15.98
CA GLU A 675 18.07 16.31 -15.04
C GLU A 675 19.51 16.27 -14.50
N GLU A 676 19.69 15.74 -13.30
CA GLU A 676 21.01 15.55 -12.69
C GLU A 676 21.76 14.42 -13.41
N ILE A 677 22.95 14.73 -13.96
CA ILE A 677 23.78 13.78 -14.73
C ILE A 677 24.91 13.20 -13.88
N GLY A 678 25.33 13.89 -12.81
CA GLY A 678 26.45 13.47 -11.97
C GLY A 678 26.07 12.42 -10.94
N THR A 679 26.98 11.46 -10.67
CA THR A 679 26.78 10.46 -9.59
C THR A 679 26.82 11.09 -8.19
N GLY A 680 27.37 12.31 -8.05
CA GLY A 680 27.56 12.98 -6.76
C GLY A 680 28.49 12.26 -5.77
N LEU A 681 29.26 11.27 -6.24
CA LEU A 681 30.12 10.45 -5.39
C LEU A 681 31.60 10.83 -5.44
N GLY A 682 32.05 11.56 -6.47
CA GLY A 682 33.48 11.82 -6.71
C GLY A 682 34.18 12.53 -5.57
N MET A 683 33.64 13.66 -5.10
CA MET A 683 34.30 14.44 -4.01
C MET A 683 34.13 13.77 -2.63
N TRP A 684 32.99 13.06 -2.43
CA TRP A 684 32.83 12.22 -1.24
C TRP A 684 33.88 11.11 -1.17
N LEU A 685 34.20 10.44 -2.29
CA LEU A 685 35.28 9.45 -2.38
C LEU A 685 36.66 10.06 -2.11
N VAL A 686 36.91 11.24 -2.65
CA VAL A 686 38.18 11.96 -2.36
C VAL A 686 38.38 12.17 -0.86
N LYS A 687 37.33 12.61 -0.16
CA LYS A 687 37.38 12.80 1.29
C LYS A 687 37.51 11.48 2.04
N LEU A 688 36.66 10.50 1.74
CA LEU A 688 36.63 9.19 2.41
C LEU A 688 37.98 8.47 2.30
N ILE A 689 38.53 8.38 1.08
CA ILE A 689 39.79 7.69 0.83
C ILE A 689 40.96 8.44 1.48
N SER A 690 40.93 9.77 1.52
CA SER A 690 41.94 10.57 2.23
C SER A 690 41.89 10.28 3.73
N GLU A 691 40.69 10.27 4.33
CA GLU A 691 40.50 9.97 5.76
C GLU A 691 40.92 8.52 6.09
N ASP A 692 40.69 7.53 5.22
CA ASP A 692 41.16 6.14 5.35
C ASP A 692 42.68 6.02 5.35
N ASN A 693 43.38 7.00 4.75
CA ASN A 693 44.84 7.12 4.79
C ASN A 693 45.31 8.08 5.88
N ASP A 694 44.50 8.31 6.91
CA ASP A 694 44.78 9.25 8.03
C ASP A 694 44.96 10.70 7.60
N ALA A 695 44.60 11.08 6.37
CA ALA A 695 44.81 12.45 5.85
C ALA A 695 43.59 13.34 6.15
N ARG A 696 43.87 14.63 6.28
CA ARG A 696 42.83 15.66 6.40
C ARG A 696 42.65 16.38 5.08
N VAL A 697 41.43 16.58 4.66
CA VAL A 697 41.04 17.32 3.45
C VAL A 697 40.63 18.74 3.83
N VAL A 698 41.16 19.74 3.15
CA VAL A 698 40.85 21.16 3.34
C VAL A 698 40.52 21.78 2.00
N LEU A 699 39.34 22.36 1.90
CA LEU A 699 38.92 23.11 0.70
C LEU A 699 39.59 24.48 0.72
N LEU A 700 40.18 24.83 -0.39
CA LEU A 700 40.79 26.15 -0.59
C LEU A 700 39.81 27.09 -1.28
N THR A 701 39.92 28.37 -1.06
CA THR A 701 39.15 29.43 -1.72
C THR A 701 40.07 30.28 -2.60
N PRO A 702 40.58 29.73 -3.73
CA PRO A 702 41.43 30.51 -4.63
C PRO A 702 40.58 31.60 -5.30
N THR A 703 41.22 32.68 -5.72
CA THR A 703 40.59 33.80 -6.46
C THR A 703 40.04 33.33 -7.81
N ILE A 704 40.62 32.29 -8.37
CA ILE A 704 40.29 31.72 -9.67
C ILE A 704 40.33 30.19 -9.54
N GLY A 705 39.31 29.50 -10.07
CA GLY A 705 39.27 28.05 -10.13
C GLY A 705 38.89 27.34 -8.85
N PHE A 706 39.20 26.06 -8.78
CA PHE A 706 38.95 25.18 -7.64
C PHE A 706 40.29 24.83 -6.98
N GLY A 707 40.28 24.65 -5.66
CA GLY A 707 41.49 24.24 -4.93
C GLY A 707 41.17 23.37 -3.74
N ILE A 708 42.00 22.35 -3.54
CA ILE A 708 41.88 21.42 -2.41
C ILE A 708 43.29 21.06 -1.88
N GLN A 709 43.40 20.85 -0.59
CA GLN A 709 44.61 20.46 0.07
C GLN A 709 44.38 19.16 0.86
N ILE A 710 45.25 18.18 0.64
CA ILE A 710 45.21 16.88 1.31
C ILE A 710 46.47 16.79 2.18
N ILE A 711 46.30 16.68 3.49
CA ILE A 711 47.36 16.74 4.48
C ILE A 711 47.54 15.36 5.10
N PHE A 712 48.60 14.66 4.74
CA PHE A 712 48.98 13.35 5.26
C PHE A 712 49.89 13.50 6.46
N PRO A 713 49.59 13.00 7.67
CA PRO A 713 50.43 13.11 8.84
C PRO A 713 51.65 12.17 8.73
N ILE A 714 52.83 12.67 9.05
CA ILE A 714 54.04 11.85 9.16
C ILE A 714 54.06 11.22 10.55
N LYS A 715 53.87 9.88 10.61
CA LYS A 715 53.96 9.14 11.86
C LYS A 715 55.42 8.86 12.17
N TYR A 716 56.03 9.63 13.10
CA TYR A 716 57.33 9.28 13.65
C TYR A 716 57.25 7.91 14.34
N LYS A 717 58.08 6.95 13.92
CA LYS A 717 58.40 5.79 14.77
C LYS A 717 59.11 6.33 16.01
N ARG A 718 58.49 6.30 17.17
CA ARG A 718 59.25 6.37 18.43
C ARG A 718 60.21 5.19 18.43
N ASN A 719 61.50 5.44 18.23
CA ASN A 719 62.56 4.51 18.60
C ASN A 719 62.48 4.36 20.13
N TYR A 720 61.92 3.23 20.56
CA TYR A 720 62.25 2.73 21.88
C TYR A 720 63.68 2.15 21.76
N GLU A 721 64.67 2.94 22.03
CA GLU A 721 65.95 2.42 22.51
C GLU A 721 65.73 1.93 23.94
N LEU A 722 66.20 0.72 24.20
CA LEU A 722 66.27 -0.04 25.45
C LEU A 722 66.76 0.75 26.63
#